data_1d47457efd55181dd0ff05e205690313
#
_entry.id   1d47457efd55181dd0ff05e205690313
#
_cell.length_a   1.000
_cell.length_b   1.000
_cell.length_c   1.000
_cell.angle_alpha   90.00
_cell.angle_beta   90.00
_cell.angle_gamma   90.00
#
_symmetry.space_group_name_H-M   'P 1'
#
loop_
_entity.id
_entity.type
_entity.pdbx_description
1 polymer ?
#
loop_
_entity_poly.entity_id
_entity_poly.type
_entity_poly.pdbx_seq_one_letter_code
_entity_poly.pdbx_strand_id
1 'polypeptide(L)'
;MNSMKSRIFSVLALCLLISTTGFAQNKKAVNLDEQIKLNGKVRTGKLANGLTYYVRANNKPANRAEFQIAVNAGSVLEEANEQGLAHFTEHMGFNGTKHYPGNTMIDDLEKEGIVFGREINAYTGFDQTVYMVTLPTDNARLFDMGLKILDGWASGMLMTGEEIDKERGVIIEEWRMSQGGSERLRAKTWGTMLKGSKYAERLPIGTLESLENFKYEDIRGFYQKWYRPDNMAVIVVGDFDADEMEQKVIDYFTMTPKHCTPLERPTYTIDNNKEPLVCVATDKEATSTQIQMFYKHPAKDVKTWGDYREQYLVNSLFEIMFDERLSELGEKKSCPYMQAGAGYGGFLARPVAAYQMYVVAKEGKVMEALEAMMLENRRLQQHGFLQTELDRAKESLLERYERAAKEESKTESSRIAAELVDYFLENTPMPGAIIENKWAKAMMESITLEEVNALIGKWMTEENFVCTISMPEKKGVKVPTEDKVLKLIEKCKKANTKAWVDNVKTEPFLAQEPKGGKIESTTKNEKFDYTEYVLSNGAKVVVKKTNFKNDEILTHAESNGGSSMYDDKDMMNVNFAASIVDGSGIGNYDHSQLMKFMKGKSFGISPSIGELQDVLSGSCSPKDFETQLQYIYLFFTAPRIDKEVLASEIDKMKTQINMVKNMPEFAFQEKWIKSMYPNDKRTIMIPTEAQLKQLNADKMLKIFKERFSDASDFTFTFVGNIDEKTMLPLIEKYIGGLPSLKGKKAEKWQDRSSAFAKGIVDETVYAGEANKGLMTITFENNFDWNDRLATNALDNICSIKLTETIREELGGTYSPSFSLSYEKYPQAKSTAMCYYTCDPTTVDKLTNATFEVLDKLIAEGPTATDLDKVKEQLILERKGRMEKNGYWLGQIIGSRFYGYEMQTLEEYSAAVNALTIEDIKAVAAKYLKHDGYVRVSMKPESMKPAK
;
A
#
# COMPACT_ATOMS: atom_id res chain seq x y z
N MET A 1 49.59 -46.39 -46.52
CA MET A 1 48.25 -45.81 -46.15
C MET A 1 47.94 -45.80 -44.66
N ASN A 2 48.74 -46.37 -43.76
CA ASN A 2 48.46 -46.43 -42.34
C ASN A 2 49.13 -45.34 -41.48
N SER A 3 49.99 -44.48 -41.99
CA SER A 3 50.70 -43.45 -41.22
C SER A 3 49.99 -42.09 -41.27
N MET A 4 49.07 -41.90 -42.22
CA MET A 4 48.33 -40.64 -42.37
C MET A 4 47.04 -40.57 -41.55
N LYS A 5 46.41 -41.71 -41.23
CA LYS A 5 45.21 -41.79 -40.37
C LYS A 5 45.54 -41.60 -38.87
N SER A 6 46.76 -42.03 -38.43
CA SER A 6 47.19 -41.83 -37.02
C SER A 6 47.48 -40.35 -36.70
N ARG A 7 47.99 -39.56 -37.68
CA ARG A 7 48.29 -38.12 -37.46
C ARG A 7 47.02 -37.22 -37.48
N ILE A 8 45.98 -37.62 -38.24
CA ILE A 8 44.69 -36.91 -38.26
C ILE A 8 43.93 -37.12 -36.95
N PHE A 9 43.96 -38.32 -36.37
CA PHE A 9 43.33 -38.57 -35.06
C PHE A 9 44.05 -37.88 -33.89
N SER A 10 45.37 -37.76 -33.95
CA SER A 10 46.17 -37.06 -32.92
C SER A 10 45.95 -35.52 -32.98
N VAL A 11 45.75 -34.92 -34.16
CA VAL A 11 45.46 -33.52 -34.32
C VAL A 11 44.03 -33.21 -33.94
N LEU A 12 43.00 -34.08 -34.23
CA LEU A 12 41.63 -33.90 -33.76
C LEU A 12 41.49 -34.09 -32.25
N ALA A 13 42.23 -34.99 -31.63
CA ALA A 13 42.28 -35.16 -30.19
C ALA A 13 42.97 -34.00 -29.46
N LEU A 14 43.96 -33.36 -30.08
CA LEU A 14 44.62 -32.17 -29.54
C LEU A 14 43.78 -30.93 -29.72
N CYS A 15 43.01 -30.78 -30.82
CA CYS A 15 42.03 -29.68 -30.99
C CYS A 15 40.81 -29.84 -30.08
N LEU A 16 40.37 -31.06 -29.70
CA LEU A 16 39.31 -31.27 -28.72
C LEU A 16 39.81 -31.03 -27.27
N LEU A 17 41.08 -31.22 -26.97
CA LEU A 17 41.66 -30.92 -25.66
C LEU A 17 41.99 -29.43 -25.49
N ILE A 18 42.18 -28.66 -26.56
CA ILE A 18 42.41 -27.23 -26.51
C ILE A 18 41.10 -26.46 -26.51
N SER A 19 39.99 -27.04 -26.98
CA SER A 19 38.64 -26.38 -26.94
C SER A 19 37.90 -26.58 -25.60
N THR A 20 38.41 -27.41 -24.68
CA THR A 20 37.83 -27.59 -23.34
C THR A 20 38.57 -26.83 -22.23
N THR A 21 39.69 -26.16 -22.54
CA THR A 21 40.45 -25.37 -21.56
C THR A 21 40.37 -23.88 -21.74
N GLY A 22 39.43 -23.37 -22.56
CA GLY A 22 39.35 -22.01 -22.99
C GLY A 22 38.19 -21.15 -22.45
N PHE A 23 37.35 -21.64 -21.54
CA PHE A 23 36.30 -20.83 -20.90
C PHE A 23 36.02 -21.23 -19.44
N ALA A 24 37.06 -21.54 -18.68
CA ALA A 24 36.97 -21.29 -17.26
C ALA A 24 37.30 -19.80 -17.04
N GLN A 25 36.34 -18.90 -17.27
CA GLN A 25 36.39 -17.62 -16.60
C GLN A 25 36.58 -17.94 -15.11
N ASN A 26 37.69 -17.52 -14.54
CA ASN A 26 37.90 -17.45 -13.11
C ASN A 26 36.77 -16.61 -12.51
N LYS A 27 35.58 -17.20 -12.26
CA LYS A 27 34.61 -16.60 -11.34
C LYS A 27 35.38 -16.51 -10.02
N LYS A 28 35.87 -15.32 -9.67
CA LYS A 28 36.40 -15.09 -8.33
C LYS A 28 35.34 -15.61 -7.37
N ALA A 29 35.72 -16.56 -6.51
CA ALA A 29 34.85 -17.02 -5.46
C ALA A 29 34.34 -15.79 -4.69
N VAL A 30 33.02 -15.71 -4.49
CA VAL A 30 32.39 -14.62 -3.74
C VAL A 30 32.94 -14.66 -2.33
N ASN A 31 33.54 -13.58 -1.86
CA ASN A 31 34.00 -13.48 -0.47
C ASN A 31 32.82 -13.16 0.44
N LEU A 32 32.24 -14.19 1.05
CA LEU A 32 31.08 -14.04 1.93
C LEU A 32 31.41 -13.32 3.25
N ASP A 33 32.67 -13.30 3.67
CA ASP A 33 33.12 -12.59 4.89
C ASP A 33 33.34 -11.08 4.67
N GLU A 34 33.20 -10.61 3.43
CA GLU A 34 33.34 -9.20 3.10
C GLU A 34 32.21 -8.38 3.76
N GLN A 35 32.61 -7.31 4.48
CA GLN A 35 31.68 -6.41 5.14
C GLN A 35 30.88 -5.62 4.10
N ILE A 36 29.58 -5.47 4.35
CA ILE A 36 28.69 -4.62 3.53
C ILE A 36 28.97 -3.16 3.88
N LYS A 37 29.32 -2.39 2.89
CA LYS A 37 29.57 -0.97 3.05
C LYS A 37 28.32 -0.16 2.75
N LEU A 38 28.10 0.91 3.49
CA LEU A 38 27.11 1.91 3.15
C LEU A 38 27.35 2.45 1.72
N ASN A 39 26.28 2.78 1.04
CA ASN A 39 26.31 3.35 -0.31
C ASN A 39 27.27 4.56 -0.35
N GLY A 40 28.28 4.50 -1.22
CA GLY A 40 29.33 5.53 -1.32
C GLY A 40 28.86 6.92 -1.75
N LYS A 41 27.59 7.06 -2.14
CA LYS A 41 26.96 8.37 -2.42
C LYS A 41 26.48 9.07 -1.14
N VAL A 42 26.45 8.39 0.01
CA VAL A 42 26.02 8.95 1.29
C VAL A 42 27.21 9.56 2.00
N ARG A 43 27.10 10.84 2.35
CA ARG A 43 28.01 11.53 3.27
C ARG A 43 27.51 11.23 4.69
N THR A 44 28.39 10.85 5.59
CA THR A 44 28.03 10.52 6.98
C THR A 44 29.16 10.79 7.94
N GLY A 45 28.82 11.14 9.15
CA GLY A 45 29.76 11.33 10.24
C GLY A 45 29.07 11.38 11.59
N LYS A 46 29.87 11.48 12.65
CA LYS A 46 29.41 11.66 14.00
C LYS A 46 30.03 12.91 14.59
N LEU A 47 29.20 13.87 15.02
CA LEU A 47 29.65 15.14 15.58
C LEU A 47 30.22 14.96 17.01
N ALA A 48 30.96 15.96 17.48
CA ALA A 48 31.57 15.93 18.81
C ALA A 48 30.56 15.83 19.97
N ASN A 49 29.33 16.29 19.76
CA ASN A 49 28.23 16.15 20.72
C ASN A 49 27.57 14.76 20.69
N GLY A 50 27.90 13.90 19.71
CA GLY A 50 27.41 12.56 19.58
C GLY A 50 26.36 12.36 18.47
N LEU A 51 25.85 13.44 17.87
CA LEU A 51 24.84 13.38 16.79
C LEU A 51 25.43 12.73 15.55
N THR A 52 24.69 11.79 14.99
CA THR A 52 25.01 11.17 13.67
C THR A 52 24.33 11.95 12.56
N TYR A 53 24.96 12.06 11.39
CA TYR A 53 24.31 12.64 10.23
C TYR A 53 24.48 11.80 8.97
N TYR A 54 23.50 11.90 8.07
CA TYR A 54 23.51 11.32 6.74
C TYR A 54 23.04 12.38 5.75
N VAL A 55 23.85 12.62 4.71
CA VAL A 55 23.52 13.56 3.63
C VAL A 55 23.71 12.86 2.30
N ARG A 56 22.72 12.95 1.42
CA ARG A 56 22.80 12.36 0.07
C ARG A 56 22.13 13.24 -0.97
N ALA A 57 22.89 13.64 -2.00
CA ALA A 57 22.30 14.28 -3.17
C ALA A 57 21.46 13.29 -3.99
N ASN A 58 20.24 13.68 -4.35
CA ASN A 58 19.32 12.92 -5.18
C ASN A 58 18.28 13.85 -5.80
N ASN A 59 18.13 13.83 -7.12
CA ASN A 59 17.25 14.74 -7.87
C ASN A 59 15.89 14.11 -8.23
N LYS A 60 15.36 13.27 -7.37
CA LYS A 60 14.05 12.63 -7.54
C LYS A 60 13.22 12.76 -6.26
N PRO A 61 12.18 13.59 -6.33
CA PRO A 61 11.84 14.57 -7.36
C PRO A 61 12.86 15.72 -7.44
N ALA A 62 12.91 16.39 -8.58
CA ALA A 62 13.77 17.56 -8.74
C ALA A 62 13.31 18.73 -7.86
N ASN A 63 14.25 19.58 -7.46
CA ASN A 63 14.00 20.76 -6.60
C ASN A 63 13.30 20.42 -5.28
N ARG A 64 13.59 19.26 -4.68
CA ARG A 64 13.03 18.82 -3.38
C ARG A 64 14.10 18.22 -2.50
N ALA A 65 13.94 18.40 -1.20
CA ALA A 65 14.76 17.75 -0.18
C ALA A 65 13.91 17.23 0.96
N GLU A 66 14.24 16.04 1.41
CA GLU A 66 13.76 15.39 2.61
C GLU A 66 14.65 15.76 3.79
N PHE A 67 14.07 16.31 4.82
CA PHE A 67 14.73 16.61 6.10
C PHE A 67 14.09 15.70 7.16
N GLN A 68 14.88 14.81 7.73
CA GLN A 68 14.38 13.88 8.75
C GLN A 68 15.27 13.87 9.98
N ILE A 69 14.66 13.65 11.14
CA ILE A 69 15.39 13.33 12.37
C ILE A 69 14.85 12.02 12.93
N ALA A 70 15.75 11.05 13.10
CA ALA A 70 15.46 9.77 13.70
C ALA A 70 15.93 9.75 15.15
N VAL A 71 15.02 9.55 16.08
CA VAL A 71 15.29 9.42 17.51
C VAL A 71 15.20 7.97 17.91
N ASN A 72 16.25 7.39 18.47
CA ASN A 72 16.27 5.99 18.92
C ASN A 72 15.57 5.83 20.26
N ALA A 73 14.33 6.34 20.34
CA ALA A 73 13.47 6.28 21.51
C ALA A 73 12.00 6.19 21.07
N GLY A 74 11.28 5.29 21.68
CA GLY A 74 9.86 5.08 21.50
C GLY A 74 9.22 4.56 22.78
N SER A 75 8.00 4.06 22.66
CA SER A 75 7.16 3.72 23.81
C SER A 75 7.72 2.65 24.75
N VAL A 76 8.57 1.74 24.25
CA VAL A 76 9.18 0.70 25.11
C VAL A 76 10.08 1.27 26.20
N LEU A 77 10.54 2.51 26.02
CA LEU A 77 11.40 3.21 26.99
C LEU A 77 10.62 3.95 28.08
N GLU A 78 9.30 4.07 27.95
CA GLU A 78 8.42 4.73 28.92
C GLU A 78 8.40 4.00 30.26
N GLU A 79 8.36 4.75 31.35
CA GLU A 79 8.07 4.22 32.68
C GLU A 79 6.56 3.95 32.86
N ALA A 80 6.15 3.42 33.99
CA ALA A 80 4.75 3.05 34.21
C ALA A 80 3.77 4.24 34.17
N ASN A 81 4.23 5.42 34.60
CA ASN A 81 3.46 6.68 34.57
C ASN A 81 3.64 7.49 33.27
N GLU A 82 4.39 6.96 32.31
CA GLU A 82 4.72 7.64 31.04
C GLU A 82 4.03 7.01 29.82
N GLN A 83 3.07 6.09 29.98
CA GLN A 83 2.47 5.35 28.88
C GLN A 83 1.76 6.26 27.90
N GLY A 84 2.29 6.32 26.66
CA GLY A 84 1.82 7.20 25.59
C GLY A 84 2.62 8.50 25.46
N LEU A 85 3.60 8.78 26.34
CA LEU A 85 4.33 10.04 26.31
C LEU A 85 5.38 10.11 25.20
N ALA A 86 5.86 8.97 24.67
CA ALA A 86 6.68 8.96 23.48
C ALA A 86 5.91 9.52 22.28
N HIS A 87 4.69 9.05 22.07
CA HIS A 87 3.79 9.51 21.00
C HIS A 87 3.29 10.93 21.25
N PHE A 88 2.95 11.26 22.50
CA PHE A 88 2.59 12.64 22.85
C PHE A 88 3.74 13.63 22.60
N THR A 89 5.00 13.21 22.86
CA THR A 89 6.19 14.01 22.55
C THR A 89 6.31 14.25 21.04
N GLU A 90 5.96 13.29 20.23
CA GLU A 90 5.90 13.44 18.78
C GLU A 90 4.95 14.57 18.36
N HIS A 91 3.72 14.58 18.88
CA HIS A 91 2.74 15.63 18.62
C HIS A 91 3.23 17.00 19.03
N MET A 92 3.91 17.09 20.19
CA MET A 92 4.48 18.34 20.67
C MET A 92 5.57 18.93 19.76
N GLY A 93 6.14 18.13 18.87
CA GLY A 93 7.05 18.59 17.82
C GLY A 93 6.40 19.57 16.84
N PHE A 94 5.07 19.54 16.72
CA PHE A 94 4.28 20.43 15.87
C PHE A 94 3.66 21.60 16.64
N ASN A 95 3.59 21.50 17.99
CA ASN A 95 2.92 22.44 18.88
C ASN A 95 3.89 23.41 19.56
N GLY A 96 4.96 23.80 18.87
CA GLY A 96 5.88 24.85 19.28
C GLY A 96 7.29 24.40 19.57
N THR A 97 8.22 25.07 18.87
CA THR A 97 9.65 24.92 19.08
C THR A 97 10.29 26.28 19.35
N LYS A 98 11.56 26.30 19.76
CA LYS A 98 12.34 27.54 20.00
C LYS A 98 12.40 28.47 18.78
N HIS A 99 12.27 27.92 17.57
CA HIS A 99 12.29 28.70 16.33
C HIS A 99 10.88 29.09 15.86
N TYR A 100 9.89 28.31 16.22
CA TYR A 100 8.50 28.43 15.77
C TYR A 100 7.54 28.16 16.94
N PRO A 101 7.18 29.21 17.73
CA PRO A 101 6.26 29.07 18.87
C PRO A 101 4.83 28.74 18.40
N GLY A 102 4.12 27.90 19.14
CA GLY A 102 2.74 27.48 18.80
C GLY A 102 2.67 26.85 17.40
N ASN A 103 1.65 27.18 16.64
CA ASN A 103 1.40 26.66 15.28
C ASN A 103 2.16 27.40 14.19
N THR A 104 3.04 28.35 14.49
CA THR A 104 3.67 29.22 13.48
C THR A 104 4.51 28.47 12.46
N MET A 105 5.03 27.29 12.78
CA MET A 105 5.73 26.44 11.83
C MET A 105 4.79 25.91 10.74
N ILE A 106 3.66 25.37 11.14
CA ILE A 106 2.63 24.84 10.22
C ILE A 106 2.07 25.96 9.36
N ASP A 107 1.69 27.08 9.97
CA ASP A 107 1.16 28.25 9.27
C ASP A 107 2.12 28.77 8.19
N ASP A 108 3.43 28.84 8.50
CA ASP A 108 4.43 29.31 7.56
C ASP A 108 4.70 28.32 6.42
N LEU A 109 4.62 27.02 6.69
CA LEU A 109 4.73 25.98 5.67
C LEU A 109 3.51 25.95 4.75
N GLU A 110 2.32 26.05 5.31
CA GLU A 110 1.08 26.03 4.55
C GLU A 110 0.93 27.23 3.59
N LYS A 111 1.42 28.43 3.98
CA LYS A 111 1.48 29.59 3.09
C LYS A 111 2.30 29.34 1.83
N GLU A 112 3.22 28.41 1.88
CA GLU A 112 4.09 27.98 0.76
C GLU A 112 3.59 26.69 0.09
N GLY A 113 2.36 26.27 0.39
CA GLY A 113 1.74 25.06 -0.19
C GLY A 113 2.21 23.73 0.38
N ILE A 114 2.95 23.73 1.49
CA ILE A 114 3.39 22.52 2.20
C ILE A 114 2.26 22.07 3.13
N VAL A 115 1.79 20.85 2.98
CA VAL A 115 0.59 20.34 3.66
C VAL A 115 0.97 19.46 4.85
N PHE A 116 0.38 19.75 6.01
CA PHE A 116 0.50 18.89 7.19
C PHE A 116 -0.09 17.50 6.91
N GLY A 117 0.60 16.45 7.36
CA GLY A 117 0.23 15.06 7.13
C GLY A 117 0.70 14.50 5.78
N ARG A 118 1.15 15.35 4.83
CA ARG A 118 1.66 14.92 3.53
C ARG A 118 3.15 15.24 3.35
N GLU A 119 3.54 16.52 3.35
CA GLU A 119 4.93 16.96 3.24
C GLU A 119 5.62 17.10 4.60
N ILE A 120 4.88 17.30 5.68
CA ILE A 120 5.40 17.30 7.04
C ILE A 120 4.60 16.31 7.88
N ASN A 121 5.31 15.39 8.56
CA ASN A 121 4.70 14.32 9.34
C ASN A 121 5.69 13.77 10.36
N ALA A 122 5.24 12.87 11.24
CA ALA A 122 6.07 12.08 12.13
C ALA A 122 5.42 10.73 12.42
N TYR A 123 6.13 9.84 13.07
CA TYR A 123 5.58 8.61 13.62
C TYR A 123 6.37 8.12 14.82
N THR A 124 5.68 7.46 15.75
CA THR A 124 6.26 6.83 16.94
C THR A 124 5.98 5.33 16.91
N GLY A 125 7.04 4.53 17.04
CA GLY A 125 6.99 3.10 17.25
C GLY A 125 7.37 2.71 18.69
N PHE A 126 7.53 1.41 18.90
CA PHE A 126 8.03 0.93 20.18
C PHE A 126 9.45 1.40 20.50
N ASP A 127 10.31 1.45 19.50
CA ASP A 127 11.75 1.69 19.66
C ASP A 127 12.22 3.04 19.14
N GLN A 128 11.39 3.78 18.42
CA GLN A 128 11.82 4.96 17.68
C GLN A 128 10.72 5.99 17.52
N THR A 129 11.15 7.25 17.30
CA THR A 129 10.32 8.35 16.84
C THR A 129 11.04 9.04 15.69
N VAL A 130 10.35 9.28 14.59
CA VAL A 130 10.93 9.90 13.39
C VAL A 130 10.05 11.06 12.94
N TYR A 131 10.67 12.21 12.74
CA TYR A 131 10.02 13.41 12.17
C TYR A 131 10.56 13.66 10.79
N MET A 132 9.72 14.15 9.91
CA MET A 132 10.08 14.37 8.51
C MET A 132 9.38 15.60 7.93
N VAL A 133 10.11 16.31 7.06
CA VAL A 133 9.55 17.39 6.25
C VAL A 133 10.21 17.42 4.88
N THR A 134 9.38 17.56 3.84
CA THR A 134 9.81 17.68 2.44
C THR A 134 9.69 19.14 2.02
N LEU A 135 10.81 19.77 1.64
CA LEU A 135 10.84 21.17 1.28
C LEU A 135 11.42 21.39 -0.11
N PRO A 136 11.01 22.48 -0.82
CA PRO A 136 11.59 22.85 -2.09
C PRO A 136 13.03 23.39 -1.91
N THR A 137 13.94 23.01 -2.81
CA THR A 137 15.33 23.47 -2.81
C THR A 137 15.54 24.72 -3.66
N ASP A 138 14.62 25.06 -4.53
CA ASP A 138 14.60 26.29 -5.35
C ASP A 138 14.09 27.54 -4.59
N ASN A 139 13.63 27.38 -3.35
CA ASN A 139 13.31 28.44 -2.41
C ASN A 139 14.30 28.43 -1.23
N ALA A 140 15.30 29.32 -1.25
CA ALA A 140 16.36 29.36 -0.24
C ALA A 140 15.82 29.55 1.20
N ARG A 141 14.71 30.29 1.41
CA ARG A 141 14.11 30.51 2.71
C ARG A 141 13.55 29.22 3.28
N LEU A 142 12.82 28.46 2.48
CA LEU A 142 12.26 27.17 2.90
C LEU A 142 13.33 26.12 3.12
N PHE A 143 14.34 26.12 2.26
CA PHE A 143 15.46 25.21 2.39
C PHE A 143 16.24 25.41 3.71
N ASP A 144 16.51 26.67 4.09
CA ASP A 144 17.13 26.98 5.39
C ASP A 144 16.17 26.75 6.57
N MET A 145 14.85 26.84 6.36
CA MET A 145 13.84 26.49 7.34
C MET A 145 13.91 25.01 7.75
N GLY A 146 14.26 24.11 6.82
CA GLY A 146 14.41 22.68 7.11
C GLY A 146 15.39 22.38 8.24
N LEU A 147 16.57 22.99 8.23
CA LEU A 147 17.56 22.81 9.33
C LEU A 147 17.05 23.37 10.67
N LYS A 148 16.30 24.49 10.65
CA LYS A 148 15.70 25.06 11.87
C LYS A 148 14.63 24.17 12.46
N ILE A 149 13.82 23.56 11.58
CA ILE A 149 12.78 22.60 11.97
C ILE A 149 13.43 21.39 12.65
N LEU A 150 14.45 20.79 12.01
CA LEU A 150 15.16 19.65 12.60
C LEU A 150 15.81 19.99 13.95
N ASP A 151 16.42 21.19 14.10
CA ASP A 151 17.00 21.62 15.36
C ASP A 151 15.93 21.89 16.45
N GLY A 152 14.77 22.40 16.01
CA GLY A 152 13.60 22.54 16.89
C GLY A 152 13.14 21.19 17.44
N TRP A 153 13.04 20.19 16.61
CA TRP A 153 12.67 18.83 17.02
C TRP A 153 13.77 18.17 17.88
N ALA A 154 15.04 18.36 17.51
CA ALA A 154 16.16 17.74 18.22
C ALA A 154 16.34 18.23 19.64
N SER A 155 16.15 19.53 19.88
CA SER A 155 16.57 20.15 21.16
C SER A 155 15.77 21.40 21.55
N GLY A 156 14.67 21.67 20.86
CA GLY A 156 13.99 22.96 21.01
C GLY A 156 12.48 22.92 21.22
N MET A 157 11.88 21.77 21.49
CA MET A 157 10.44 21.70 21.79
C MET A 157 10.12 22.44 23.06
N LEU A 158 9.13 23.34 23.04
CA LEU A 158 8.78 24.21 24.14
C LEU A 158 7.94 23.52 25.23
N MET A 159 7.05 22.64 24.81
CA MET A 159 6.16 21.84 25.68
C MET A 159 5.49 22.69 26.76
N THR A 160 4.84 23.80 26.34
CA THR A 160 4.11 24.66 27.28
C THR A 160 2.90 23.93 27.82
N GLY A 161 2.44 24.25 29.04
CA GLY A 161 1.28 23.58 29.63
C GLY A 161 0.01 23.80 28.80
N GLU A 162 -0.13 24.99 28.21
CA GLU A 162 -1.27 25.34 27.36
C GLU A 162 -1.36 24.43 26.12
N GLU A 163 -0.25 24.25 25.40
CA GLU A 163 -0.24 23.39 24.20
C GLU A 163 -0.36 21.89 24.55
N ILE A 164 0.20 21.46 25.68
CA ILE A 164 0.01 20.08 26.18
C ILE A 164 -1.48 19.82 26.46
N ASP A 165 -2.17 20.75 27.16
CA ASP A 165 -3.58 20.56 27.50
C ASP A 165 -4.47 20.61 26.26
N LYS A 166 -4.14 21.45 25.26
CA LYS A 166 -4.83 21.54 24.00
C LYS A 166 -4.68 20.24 23.21
N GLU A 167 -3.46 19.70 23.10
CA GLU A 167 -3.16 18.48 22.34
C GLU A 167 -3.69 17.21 23.01
N ARG A 168 -3.88 17.23 24.34
CA ARG A 168 -4.43 16.08 25.08
C ARG A 168 -5.77 15.60 24.52
N GLY A 169 -6.67 16.50 24.15
CA GLY A 169 -7.96 16.18 23.54
C GLY A 169 -7.79 15.46 22.22
N VAL A 170 -6.88 15.93 21.37
CA VAL A 170 -6.61 15.35 20.03
C VAL A 170 -6.09 13.91 20.17
N ILE A 171 -5.13 13.68 21.05
CA ILE A 171 -4.56 12.33 21.27
C ILE A 171 -5.57 11.36 21.89
N ILE A 172 -6.43 11.85 22.78
CA ILE A 172 -7.51 11.03 23.35
C ILE A 172 -8.51 10.62 22.25
N GLU A 173 -8.83 11.49 21.29
CA GLU A 173 -9.67 11.11 20.15
C GLU A 173 -8.95 10.12 19.23
N GLU A 174 -7.65 10.24 19.02
CA GLU A 174 -6.86 9.24 18.30
C GLU A 174 -6.87 7.89 19.02
N TRP A 175 -6.65 7.88 20.33
CA TRP A 175 -6.79 6.68 21.16
C TRP A 175 -8.18 6.06 20.98
N ARG A 176 -9.24 6.88 20.95
CA ARG A 176 -10.63 6.43 20.74
C ARG A 176 -10.83 5.75 19.41
N MET A 177 -10.17 6.25 18.35
CA MET A 177 -10.23 5.64 17.01
C MET A 177 -9.70 4.21 16.99
N SER A 178 -8.69 3.91 17.78
CA SER A 178 -8.08 2.58 17.87
C SER A 178 -8.94 1.56 18.63
N GLN A 179 -9.98 2.00 19.36
CA GLN A 179 -10.80 1.11 20.18
C GLN A 179 -11.77 0.27 19.35
N GLY A 180 -11.99 -0.96 19.78
CA GLY A 180 -12.89 -1.91 19.12
C GLY A 180 -12.51 -3.37 19.36
N GLY A 181 -13.12 -4.28 18.62
CA GLY A 181 -12.89 -5.71 18.76
C GLY A 181 -11.45 -6.14 18.54
N SER A 182 -10.76 -5.52 17.59
CA SER A 182 -9.34 -5.81 17.30
C SER A 182 -8.43 -5.47 18.47
N GLU A 183 -8.65 -4.32 19.12
CA GLU A 183 -7.89 -3.90 20.28
C GLU A 183 -8.12 -4.82 21.48
N ARG A 184 -9.37 -5.21 21.74
CA ARG A 184 -9.70 -6.15 22.81
C ARG A 184 -9.08 -7.53 22.56
N LEU A 185 -9.03 -8.01 21.32
CA LEU A 185 -8.36 -9.26 20.95
C LEU A 185 -6.85 -9.16 21.11
N ARG A 186 -6.26 -8.05 20.68
CA ARG A 186 -4.86 -7.78 20.85
C ARG A 186 -4.47 -7.82 22.34
N ALA A 187 -5.20 -7.12 23.20
CA ALA A 187 -4.95 -7.10 24.63
C ALA A 187 -4.96 -8.51 25.25
N LYS A 188 -5.84 -9.40 24.75
CA LYS A 188 -5.92 -10.80 25.20
C LYS A 188 -4.77 -11.66 24.69
N THR A 189 -4.31 -11.48 23.48
CA THR A 189 -3.33 -12.35 22.81
C THR A 189 -1.88 -11.92 23.07
N TRP A 190 -1.60 -10.61 23.17
CA TRP A 190 -0.24 -10.10 23.32
C TRP A 190 0.41 -10.48 24.64
N GLY A 191 -0.34 -10.58 25.73
CA GLY A 191 0.17 -11.08 27.00
C GLY A 191 0.78 -12.48 26.89
N THR A 192 0.27 -13.32 25.97
CA THR A 192 0.83 -14.65 25.69
C THR A 192 1.96 -14.56 24.67
N MET A 193 1.76 -13.78 23.60
CA MET A 193 2.71 -13.66 22.48
C MET A 193 4.01 -12.99 22.92
N LEU A 194 3.91 -11.95 23.73
CA LEU A 194 5.02 -11.13 24.19
C LEU A 194 5.33 -11.35 25.69
N LYS A 195 5.09 -12.56 26.16
CA LYS A 195 5.22 -12.91 27.58
C LYS A 195 6.55 -12.42 28.17
N GLY A 196 6.48 -11.75 29.30
CA GLY A 196 7.63 -11.22 30.04
C GLY A 196 8.28 -10.02 29.40
N SER A 197 7.72 -9.48 28.33
CA SER A 197 8.29 -8.33 27.61
C SER A 197 7.53 -7.05 27.87
N LYS A 198 8.29 -5.96 27.99
CA LYS A 198 7.76 -4.60 28.10
C LYS A 198 6.96 -4.17 26.86
N TYR A 199 7.22 -4.76 25.69
CA TYR A 199 6.45 -4.53 24.47
C TYR A 199 4.95 -4.91 24.60
N ALA A 200 4.61 -5.82 25.50
CA ALA A 200 3.22 -6.18 25.74
C ALA A 200 2.41 -5.05 26.40
N GLU A 201 3.10 -4.14 27.12
CA GLU A 201 2.49 -3.14 27.99
C GLU A 201 2.70 -1.69 27.52
N ARG A 202 3.55 -1.47 26.51
CA ARG A 202 3.97 -0.14 26.08
C ARG A 202 3.55 0.16 24.65
N LEU A 203 2.24 0.15 24.41
CA LEU A 203 1.72 0.60 23.13
C LEU A 203 2.05 2.08 22.90
N PRO A 204 2.46 2.47 21.69
CA PRO A 204 2.77 3.88 21.39
C PRO A 204 1.63 4.84 21.76
N ILE A 205 0.39 4.46 21.46
CA ILE A 205 -0.80 5.30 21.78
C ILE A 205 -1.04 5.45 23.30
N GLY A 206 -0.44 4.62 24.14
CA GLY A 206 -0.60 4.65 25.59
C GLY A 206 -1.94 4.16 26.10
N THR A 207 -2.27 4.57 27.31
CA THR A 207 -3.53 4.27 27.99
C THR A 207 -4.32 5.54 28.28
N LEU A 208 -5.65 5.45 28.25
CA LEU A 208 -6.51 6.60 28.54
C LEU A 208 -6.20 7.19 29.91
N GLU A 209 -5.99 6.34 30.93
CA GLU A 209 -5.64 6.77 32.29
C GLU A 209 -4.37 7.62 32.33
N SER A 210 -3.31 7.21 31.61
CA SER A 210 -2.07 7.96 31.52
C SER A 210 -2.30 9.27 30.78
N LEU A 211 -2.94 9.23 29.59
CA LEU A 211 -3.18 10.40 28.75
C LEU A 211 -3.99 11.49 29.48
N GLU A 212 -4.97 11.12 30.29
CA GLU A 212 -5.80 12.06 31.06
C GLU A 212 -5.06 12.67 32.25
N ASN A 213 -4.09 11.95 32.85
CA ASN A 213 -3.59 12.26 34.20
C ASN A 213 -2.09 12.57 34.31
N PHE A 214 -1.27 12.36 33.23
CA PHE A 214 0.16 12.66 33.30
C PHE A 214 0.42 14.14 33.59
N LYS A 215 1.52 14.43 34.23
CA LYS A 215 1.96 15.79 34.58
C LYS A 215 2.91 16.35 33.52
N TYR A 216 2.94 17.66 33.38
CA TYR A 216 3.85 18.31 32.41
C TYR A 216 5.33 17.93 32.66
N GLU A 217 5.71 17.64 33.88
CA GLU A 217 7.05 17.19 34.22
C GLU A 217 7.38 15.82 33.66
N ASP A 218 6.40 14.92 33.55
CA ASP A 218 6.60 13.57 33.06
C ASP A 218 6.99 13.61 31.56
N ILE A 219 6.23 14.32 30.75
CA ILE A 219 6.52 14.43 29.30
C ILE A 219 7.81 15.22 29.04
N ARG A 220 8.03 16.30 29.76
CA ARG A 220 9.30 17.08 29.70
C ARG A 220 10.48 16.22 30.11
N GLY A 221 10.31 15.39 31.14
CA GLY A 221 11.32 14.44 31.61
C GLY A 221 11.65 13.38 30.54
N PHE A 222 10.64 12.82 29.90
CA PHE A 222 10.82 11.88 28.79
C PHE A 222 11.60 12.51 27.63
N TYR A 223 11.21 13.71 27.20
CA TYR A 223 11.91 14.45 26.15
C TYR A 223 13.37 14.71 26.52
N GLN A 224 13.65 15.29 27.71
CA GLN A 224 15.00 15.60 28.15
C GLN A 224 15.90 14.37 28.30
N LYS A 225 15.32 13.22 28.66
CA LYS A 225 16.05 11.96 28.85
C LYS A 225 16.47 11.35 27.55
N TRP A 226 15.59 11.36 26.53
CA TRP A 226 15.74 10.55 25.32
C TRP A 226 16.08 11.33 24.05
N TYR A 227 15.67 12.63 23.94
CA TYR A 227 15.97 13.50 22.81
C TYR A 227 17.32 14.18 23.03
N ARG A 228 18.35 13.47 22.67
CA ARG A 228 19.73 13.90 22.90
C ARG A 228 20.62 13.53 21.71
N PRO A 229 21.64 14.34 21.37
CA PRO A 229 22.42 14.17 20.15
C PRO A 229 23.01 12.76 19.98
N ASP A 230 23.46 12.12 21.05
CA ASP A 230 24.06 10.79 21.02
C ASP A 230 23.04 9.64 20.83
N ASN A 231 21.74 9.96 20.71
CA ASN A 231 20.64 9.03 20.49
C ASN A 231 19.85 9.35 19.21
N MET A 232 20.36 10.26 18.37
CA MET A 232 19.65 10.76 17.19
C MET A 232 20.52 10.78 15.94
N ALA A 233 19.84 10.75 14.79
CA ALA A 233 20.48 11.04 13.51
C ALA A 233 19.68 12.10 12.75
N VAL A 234 20.41 13.03 12.13
CA VAL A 234 19.88 13.94 11.10
C VAL A 234 20.11 13.36 9.74
N ILE A 235 19.08 13.34 8.92
CA ILE A 235 19.08 12.75 7.56
C ILE A 235 18.58 13.81 6.60
N VAL A 236 19.37 14.12 5.56
CA VAL A 236 18.99 15.06 4.50
C VAL A 236 19.25 14.44 3.15
N VAL A 237 18.19 14.26 2.35
CA VAL A 237 18.29 13.66 1.02
C VAL A 237 17.54 14.53 0.02
N GLY A 238 18.18 14.95 -1.07
CA GLY A 238 17.47 15.79 -2.02
C GLY A 238 18.33 16.37 -3.14
N ASP A 239 17.70 17.27 -3.89
CA ASP A 239 18.32 17.94 -5.04
C ASP A 239 19.13 19.15 -4.59
N PHE A 240 20.34 18.89 -4.15
CA PHE A 240 21.31 19.89 -3.65
C PHE A 240 22.74 19.39 -3.84
N ASP A 241 23.72 20.29 -3.64
CA ASP A 241 25.13 19.90 -3.56
C ASP A 241 25.41 19.21 -2.20
N ALA A 242 25.93 17.98 -2.25
CA ALA A 242 26.11 17.16 -1.05
C ALA A 242 27.19 17.71 -0.11
N ASP A 243 28.25 18.32 -0.65
CA ASP A 243 29.37 18.83 0.15
C ASP A 243 28.94 20.13 0.87
N GLU A 244 28.18 21.00 0.21
CA GLU A 244 27.60 22.21 0.82
C GLU A 244 26.57 21.85 1.91
N MET A 245 25.71 20.87 1.65
CA MET A 245 24.70 20.45 2.63
C MET A 245 25.34 19.76 3.82
N GLU A 246 26.35 18.91 3.61
CA GLU A 246 27.10 18.28 4.71
C GLU A 246 27.70 19.35 5.62
N GLN A 247 28.33 20.38 5.04
CA GLN A 247 28.92 21.48 5.83
C GLN A 247 27.85 22.26 6.60
N LYS A 248 26.69 22.55 5.97
CA LYS A 248 25.57 23.22 6.68
C LYS A 248 25.06 22.38 7.85
N VAL A 249 24.93 21.07 7.71
CA VAL A 249 24.51 20.16 8.77
C VAL A 249 25.53 20.16 9.91
N ILE A 250 26.83 20.07 9.58
CA ILE A 250 27.91 20.11 10.58
C ILE A 250 27.89 21.43 11.35
N ASP A 251 27.87 22.56 10.65
CA ASP A 251 27.92 23.89 11.26
C ASP A 251 26.69 24.12 12.17
N TYR A 252 25.52 23.68 11.73
CA TYR A 252 24.27 23.90 12.44
C TYR A 252 24.18 23.04 13.72
N PHE A 253 24.42 21.72 13.59
CA PHE A 253 24.20 20.77 14.68
C PHE A 253 25.38 20.60 15.63
N THR A 254 26.57 21.09 15.31
CA THR A 254 27.70 21.17 16.27
C THR A 254 27.36 22.05 17.47
N MET A 255 26.47 23.00 17.29
CA MET A 255 26.03 23.92 18.37
C MET A 255 25.00 23.30 19.31
N THR A 256 24.37 22.17 18.92
CA THR A 256 23.43 21.46 19.82
C THR A 256 24.16 20.97 21.07
N PRO A 257 23.66 21.26 22.28
CA PRO A 257 24.36 20.95 23.52
C PRO A 257 24.63 19.46 23.69
N LYS A 258 25.86 19.11 24.05
CA LYS A 258 26.24 17.76 24.46
C LYS A 258 25.70 17.40 25.83
N HIS A 259 25.14 16.21 26.00
CA HIS A 259 24.83 15.68 27.33
C HIS A 259 26.11 15.22 28.05
N CYS A 260 26.23 15.59 29.35
CA CYS A 260 27.40 15.27 30.14
C CYS A 260 27.44 13.83 30.67
N THR A 261 26.26 13.19 30.77
CA THR A 261 26.12 11.80 31.24
C THR A 261 25.96 10.85 30.04
N PRO A 262 26.65 9.69 30.05
CA PRO A 262 26.41 8.66 29.04
C PRO A 262 24.95 8.23 29.01
N LEU A 263 24.44 7.93 27.81
CA LEU A 263 23.11 7.35 27.67
C LEU A 263 23.22 5.82 27.81
N GLU A 264 22.49 5.27 28.76
CA GLU A 264 22.24 3.84 28.85
C GLU A 264 20.84 3.58 28.30
N ARG A 265 20.75 3.12 27.01
CA ARG A 265 19.49 2.72 26.42
C ARG A 265 19.27 1.24 26.67
N PRO A 266 18.28 0.84 27.46
CA PRO A 266 17.98 -0.56 27.69
C PRO A 266 17.45 -1.22 26.44
N THR A 267 17.75 -2.50 26.31
CA THR A 267 17.19 -3.38 25.27
C THR A 267 16.27 -4.39 25.92
N TYR A 268 15.05 -4.45 25.45
CA TYR A 268 14.05 -5.38 25.96
C TYR A 268 13.87 -6.53 24.97
N THR A 269 13.67 -7.74 25.48
CA THR A 269 13.45 -8.95 24.69
C THR A 269 12.12 -9.59 25.06
N ILE A 270 11.78 -10.67 24.42
CA ILE A 270 10.61 -11.50 24.72
C ILE A 270 11.15 -12.79 25.37
N ASP A 271 10.58 -13.18 26.49
CA ASP A 271 11.01 -14.37 27.22
C ASP A 271 10.93 -15.64 26.38
N ASN A 272 11.93 -16.49 26.52
CA ASN A 272 11.89 -17.82 25.96
C ASN A 272 10.89 -18.70 26.72
N ASN A 273 10.29 -19.66 26.02
CA ASN A 273 9.39 -20.64 26.62
C ASN A 273 9.81 -22.06 26.22
N LYS A 274 9.84 -22.96 27.21
CA LYS A 274 10.14 -24.39 26.99
C LYS A 274 8.91 -25.11 26.47
N GLU A 275 7.77 -24.85 27.10
CA GLU A 275 6.49 -25.43 26.69
C GLU A 275 5.79 -24.53 25.68
N PRO A 276 5.06 -25.09 24.71
CA PRO A 276 4.23 -24.33 23.79
C PRO A 276 3.26 -23.39 24.51
N LEU A 277 3.20 -22.14 24.11
CA LEU A 277 2.20 -21.18 24.60
C LEU A 277 1.04 -21.11 23.60
N VAL A 278 -0.17 -21.23 24.10
CA VAL A 278 -1.39 -21.11 23.28
C VAL A 278 -2.34 -20.12 23.93
N CYS A 279 -2.96 -19.26 23.13
CA CYS A 279 -4.03 -18.39 23.56
C CYS A 279 -5.16 -18.41 22.54
N VAL A 280 -6.37 -18.65 23.00
CA VAL A 280 -7.58 -18.58 22.17
C VAL A 280 -8.46 -17.44 22.69
N ALA A 281 -8.56 -16.39 21.92
CA ALA A 281 -9.31 -15.18 22.25
C ALA A 281 -10.53 -15.03 21.35
N THR A 282 -11.63 -14.58 21.92
CA THR A 282 -12.86 -14.27 21.16
C THR A 282 -13.35 -12.86 21.43
N ASP A 283 -14.01 -12.29 20.44
CA ASP A 283 -14.70 -11.01 20.56
C ASP A 283 -15.92 -10.97 19.64
N LYS A 284 -16.97 -10.28 20.06
CA LYS A 284 -18.22 -10.17 19.30
C LYS A 284 -18.07 -9.37 18.01
N GLU A 285 -17.18 -8.40 18.02
CA GLU A 285 -16.88 -7.54 16.86
C GLU A 285 -15.74 -8.10 15.99
N ALA A 286 -15.16 -9.25 16.37
CA ALA A 286 -14.14 -9.88 15.54
C ALA A 286 -14.69 -10.22 14.16
N THR A 287 -13.97 -9.82 13.12
CA THR A 287 -14.40 -9.99 11.73
C THR A 287 -13.94 -11.31 11.14
N SER A 288 -12.83 -11.86 11.59
CA SER A 288 -12.19 -13.05 11.02
C SER A 288 -11.65 -13.97 12.11
N THR A 289 -11.48 -15.23 11.74
CA THR A 289 -10.67 -16.16 12.54
C THR A 289 -9.25 -16.12 12.05
N GLN A 290 -8.34 -15.64 12.89
CA GLN A 290 -6.90 -15.52 12.59
C GLN A 290 -6.11 -16.44 13.50
N ILE A 291 -5.22 -17.21 12.92
CA ILE A 291 -4.27 -18.07 13.61
C ILE A 291 -2.88 -17.51 13.32
N GLN A 292 -2.13 -17.22 14.36
CA GLN A 292 -0.74 -16.79 14.26
C GLN A 292 0.12 -17.75 15.05
N MET A 293 1.21 -18.20 14.45
CA MET A 293 2.14 -19.13 15.07
C MET A 293 3.57 -18.62 14.90
N PHE A 294 4.37 -18.74 15.92
CA PHE A 294 5.72 -18.21 15.96
C PHE A 294 6.67 -19.22 16.58
N TYR A 295 7.85 -19.38 15.96
CA TYR A 295 9.02 -19.96 16.61
C TYR A 295 10.04 -18.84 16.80
N LYS A 296 10.23 -18.38 18.05
CA LYS A 296 11.11 -17.24 18.37
C LYS A 296 12.57 -17.65 18.32
N HIS A 297 13.39 -16.75 17.76
CA HIS A 297 14.84 -16.87 17.65
C HIS A 297 15.51 -15.56 18.03
N PRO A 298 16.80 -15.56 18.40
CA PRO A 298 17.57 -14.34 18.45
C PRO A 298 17.67 -13.69 17.06
N ALA A 299 17.47 -12.38 17.00
CA ALA A 299 17.74 -11.64 15.78
C ALA A 299 19.25 -11.63 15.47
N LYS A 300 19.60 -11.60 14.20
CA LYS A 300 20.98 -11.53 13.73
C LYS A 300 21.20 -10.24 12.98
N ASP A 301 22.27 -9.52 13.30
CA ASP A 301 22.73 -8.40 12.50
C ASP A 301 23.24 -8.90 11.14
N VAL A 302 22.99 -8.12 10.09
CA VAL A 302 23.50 -8.38 8.75
C VAL A 302 24.69 -7.47 8.48
N LYS A 303 25.91 -7.99 8.63
CA LYS A 303 27.16 -7.23 8.50
C LYS A 303 27.97 -7.63 7.27
N THR A 304 27.89 -8.89 6.89
CA THR A 304 28.66 -9.47 5.79
C THR A 304 27.75 -9.88 4.63
N TRP A 305 28.33 -10.09 3.45
CA TRP A 305 27.58 -10.64 2.32
C TRP A 305 27.13 -12.09 2.58
N GLY A 306 27.77 -12.80 3.49
CA GLY A 306 27.31 -14.12 3.96
C GLY A 306 26.03 -13.99 4.79
N ASP A 307 25.97 -13.04 5.71
CA ASP A 307 24.74 -12.75 6.47
C ASP A 307 23.62 -12.31 5.52
N TYR A 308 23.94 -11.41 4.55
CA TYR A 308 22.99 -10.94 3.54
C TYR A 308 22.44 -12.11 2.70
N ARG A 309 23.33 -13.01 2.27
CA ARG A 309 22.93 -14.21 1.52
C ARG A 309 21.95 -15.06 2.32
N GLU A 310 22.23 -15.32 3.60
CA GLU A 310 21.33 -16.10 4.47
C GLU A 310 19.99 -15.38 4.65
N GLN A 311 19.99 -14.10 5.07
CA GLN A 311 18.79 -13.40 5.49
C GLN A 311 17.93 -12.92 4.32
N TYR A 312 18.53 -12.42 3.23
CA TYR A 312 17.81 -11.81 2.12
C TYR A 312 17.67 -12.69 0.88
N LEU A 313 18.54 -13.70 0.68
CA LEU A 313 18.40 -14.56 -0.47
C LEU A 313 17.81 -15.92 -0.08
N VAL A 314 18.47 -16.66 0.82
CA VAL A 314 18.05 -18.04 1.14
C VAL A 314 16.69 -18.07 1.83
N ASN A 315 16.45 -17.16 2.79
CA ASN A 315 15.15 -17.03 3.45
C ASN A 315 14.05 -16.62 2.48
N SER A 316 14.31 -15.63 1.58
CA SER A 316 13.32 -15.21 0.58
C SER A 316 12.98 -16.29 -0.43
N LEU A 317 13.95 -17.16 -0.81
CA LEU A 317 13.66 -18.30 -1.67
C LEU A 317 12.71 -19.29 -0.99
N PHE A 318 12.90 -19.55 0.30
CA PHE A 318 11.98 -20.39 1.07
C PHE A 318 10.56 -19.79 1.06
N GLU A 319 10.44 -18.50 1.37
CA GLU A 319 9.15 -17.79 1.41
C GLU A 319 8.43 -17.86 0.06
N ILE A 320 9.13 -17.53 -1.03
CA ILE A 320 8.55 -17.55 -2.39
C ILE A 320 8.00 -18.94 -2.73
N MET A 321 8.75 -19.99 -2.43
CA MET A 321 8.33 -21.36 -2.72
C MET A 321 7.18 -21.82 -1.83
N PHE A 322 7.22 -21.45 -0.55
CA PHE A 322 6.18 -21.89 0.38
C PHE A 322 4.85 -21.14 0.14
N ASP A 323 4.92 -19.85 -0.10
CA ASP A 323 3.74 -19.04 -0.45
C ASP A 323 3.09 -19.50 -1.77
N GLU A 324 3.90 -19.95 -2.76
CA GLU A 324 3.37 -20.54 -3.99
C GLU A 324 2.54 -21.80 -3.68
N ARG A 325 3.04 -22.71 -2.82
CA ARG A 325 2.29 -23.91 -2.40
C ARG A 325 1.01 -23.56 -1.63
N LEU A 326 1.09 -22.63 -0.68
CA LEU A 326 -0.07 -22.21 0.11
C LEU A 326 -1.14 -21.53 -0.77
N SER A 327 -0.73 -20.75 -1.76
CA SER A 327 -1.62 -20.13 -2.75
C SER A 327 -2.30 -21.19 -3.62
N GLU A 328 -1.56 -22.16 -4.17
CA GLU A 328 -2.11 -23.26 -4.97
C GLU A 328 -3.11 -24.12 -4.18
N LEU A 329 -2.85 -24.34 -2.89
CA LEU A 329 -3.80 -25.01 -2.00
C LEU A 329 -5.04 -24.16 -1.76
N GLY A 330 -4.87 -22.82 -1.65
CA GLY A 330 -5.93 -21.82 -1.45
C GLY A 330 -6.97 -21.77 -2.57
N GLU A 331 -6.60 -22.16 -3.78
CA GLU A 331 -7.51 -22.23 -4.94
C GLU A 331 -8.50 -23.39 -4.84
N LYS A 332 -8.17 -24.44 -4.11
CA LYS A 332 -9.02 -25.63 -4.01
C LYS A 332 -10.28 -25.35 -3.18
N LYS A 333 -11.43 -25.77 -3.68
CA LYS A 333 -12.69 -25.64 -2.95
C LYS A 333 -12.63 -26.25 -1.54
N SER A 334 -11.85 -27.32 -1.36
CA SER A 334 -11.69 -27.98 -0.05
C SER A 334 -10.78 -27.22 0.92
N CYS A 335 -10.14 -26.13 0.48
CA CYS A 335 -9.25 -25.35 1.33
C CYS A 335 -9.98 -24.76 2.53
N PRO A 336 -9.47 -24.96 3.76
CA PRO A 336 -10.13 -24.47 4.97
C PRO A 336 -9.81 -23.02 5.33
N TYR A 337 -8.96 -22.35 4.55
CA TYR A 337 -8.55 -20.95 4.79
C TYR A 337 -8.87 -20.04 3.61
N MET A 338 -8.92 -18.75 3.89
CA MET A 338 -9.01 -17.66 2.93
C MET A 338 -7.63 -17.25 2.45
N GLN A 339 -6.69 -17.18 3.40
CA GLN A 339 -5.33 -16.76 3.19
C GLN A 339 -4.41 -17.48 4.19
N ALA A 340 -3.21 -17.79 3.75
CA ALA A 340 -2.14 -18.33 4.58
C ALA A 340 -0.78 -17.88 4.05
N GLY A 341 0.20 -17.77 4.93
CA GLY A 341 1.58 -17.43 4.56
C GLY A 341 2.53 -17.77 5.69
N ALA A 342 3.81 -17.84 5.36
CA ALA A 342 4.85 -18.07 6.34
C ALA A 342 6.21 -17.51 5.88
N GLY A 343 6.99 -16.98 6.83
CA GLY A 343 8.30 -16.41 6.55
C GLY A 343 9.16 -16.32 7.80
N TYR A 344 10.43 -16.00 7.61
CA TYR A 344 11.38 -15.78 8.70
C TYR A 344 11.93 -14.35 8.66
N GLY A 345 11.80 -13.63 9.77
CA GLY A 345 12.28 -12.25 9.84
C GLY A 345 12.19 -11.67 11.24
N GLY A 346 12.44 -10.37 11.33
CA GLY A 346 12.29 -9.60 12.56
C GLY A 346 10.91 -9.78 13.19
N PHE A 347 10.87 -9.75 14.51
CA PHE A 347 9.63 -9.83 15.28
C PHE A 347 9.44 -8.51 16.05
N LEU A 348 8.33 -8.32 16.75
CA LEU A 348 7.97 -7.06 17.39
C LEU A 348 9.09 -6.39 18.25
N ALA A 349 9.92 -7.18 18.91
CA ALA A 349 11.07 -6.69 19.66
C ALA A 349 12.35 -6.80 18.81
N ARG A 350 13.11 -5.73 18.69
CA ARG A 350 14.34 -5.67 17.87
C ARG A 350 15.30 -6.85 18.04
N PRO A 351 15.57 -7.39 19.28
CA PRO A 351 16.51 -8.50 19.45
C PRO A 351 15.90 -9.86 19.13
N VAL A 352 14.68 -9.92 18.61
CA VAL A 352 13.93 -11.16 18.34
C VAL A 352 13.61 -11.28 16.86
N ALA A 353 13.93 -12.42 16.28
CA ALA A 353 13.41 -12.87 14.99
C ALA A 353 12.43 -14.04 15.22
N ALA A 354 11.63 -14.35 14.25
CA ALA A 354 10.76 -15.52 14.33
C ALA A 354 10.52 -16.16 12.96
N TYR A 355 10.34 -17.46 12.95
CA TYR A 355 9.60 -18.13 11.89
C TYR A 355 8.13 -17.94 12.18
N GLN A 356 7.48 -17.18 11.34
CA GLN A 356 6.11 -16.70 11.52
C GLN A 356 5.20 -17.40 10.51
N MET A 357 4.05 -17.85 10.96
CA MET A 357 3.00 -18.43 10.13
C MET A 357 1.68 -17.76 10.48
N TYR A 358 0.91 -17.39 9.47
CA TYR A 358 -0.43 -16.86 9.67
C TYR A 358 -1.44 -17.58 8.79
N VAL A 359 -2.67 -17.71 9.29
CA VAL A 359 -3.79 -18.29 8.57
C VAL A 359 -5.06 -17.53 8.89
N VAL A 360 -5.78 -17.08 7.86
CA VAL A 360 -7.13 -16.57 7.98
C VAL A 360 -8.10 -17.71 7.63
N ALA A 361 -8.70 -18.30 8.63
CA ALA A 361 -9.55 -19.47 8.45
C ALA A 361 -10.93 -19.09 7.87
N LYS A 362 -11.51 -19.97 7.04
CA LYS A 362 -12.92 -19.88 6.68
C LYS A 362 -13.79 -20.06 7.93
N GLU A 363 -15.00 -19.49 7.94
CA GLU A 363 -15.89 -19.55 9.09
C GLU A 363 -16.14 -21.01 9.53
N GLY A 364 -15.95 -21.27 10.82
CA GLY A 364 -16.12 -22.59 11.40
C GLY A 364 -15.02 -23.62 11.08
N LYS A 365 -13.94 -23.20 10.39
CA LYS A 365 -12.86 -24.08 9.92
C LYS A 365 -11.52 -23.88 10.65
N VAL A 366 -11.54 -23.29 11.84
CA VAL A 366 -10.32 -22.93 12.58
C VAL A 366 -9.36 -24.12 12.78
N MET A 367 -9.88 -25.30 13.19
CA MET A 367 -9.04 -26.46 13.45
C MET A 367 -8.51 -27.10 12.16
N GLU A 368 -9.34 -27.16 11.12
CA GLU A 368 -8.93 -27.64 9.80
C GLU A 368 -7.88 -26.71 9.15
N ALA A 369 -8.01 -25.39 9.35
CA ALA A 369 -7.05 -24.41 8.85
C ALA A 369 -5.70 -24.52 9.58
N LEU A 370 -5.72 -24.67 10.90
CA LEU A 370 -4.52 -24.96 11.69
C LEU A 370 -3.86 -26.28 11.22
N GLU A 371 -4.66 -27.34 11.07
CA GLU A 371 -4.17 -28.65 10.61
C GLU A 371 -3.50 -28.55 9.23
N ALA A 372 -4.13 -27.82 8.29
CA ALA A 372 -3.59 -27.62 6.94
C ALA A 372 -2.22 -26.96 6.96
N MET A 373 -2.06 -25.84 7.70
CA MET A 373 -0.78 -25.15 7.82
C MET A 373 0.28 -26.04 8.47
N MET A 374 -0.04 -26.71 9.56
CA MET A 374 0.91 -27.60 10.25
C MET A 374 1.31 -28.79 9.39
N LEU A 375 0.39 -29.37 8.61
CA LEU A 375 0.70 -30.48 7.70
C LEU A 375 1.57 -30.04 6.51
N GLU A 376 1.43 -28.83 5.98
CA GLU A 376 2.32 -28.31 4.94
C GLU A 376 3.74 -28.10 5.49
N ASN A 377 3.88 -27.57 6.69
CA ASN A 377 5.18 -27.49 7.37
C ASN A 377 5.77 -28.90 7.59
N ARG A 378 4.92 -29.84 8.01
CA ARG A 378 5.36 -31.25 8.16
C ARG A 378 5.78 -31.87 6.83
N ARG A 379 5.10 -31.54 5.74
CA ARG A 379 5.44 -31.95 4.38
C ARG A 379 6.84 -31.45 4.00
N LEU A 380 7.15 -30.18 4.28
CA LEU A 380 8.49 -29.62 4.07
C LEU A 380 9.54 -30.32 4.90
N GLN A 381 9.29 -30.63 6.17
CA GLN A 381 10.23 -31.39 7.00
C GLN A 381 10.53 -32.79 6.46
N GLN A 382 9.54 -33.46 5.86
CA GLN A 382 9.69 -34.84 5.37
C GLN A 382 10.22 -34.94 3.94
N HIS A 383 9.85 -34.00 3.07
CA HIS A 383 10.05 -34.13 1.62
C HIS A 383 10.75 -32.91 1.00
N GLY A 384 10.83 -31.79 1.69
CA GLY A 384 11.41 -30.54 1.17
C GLY A 384 10.66 -29.92 0.00
N PHE A 385 11.29 -28.95 -0.61
CA PHE A 385 10.91 -28.36 -1.90
C PHE A 385 11.54 -29.17 -3.06
N LEU A 386 11.11 -28.87 -4.27
CA LEU A 386 11.59 -29.46 -5.51
C LEU A 386 12.55 -28.51 -6.23
N GLN A 387 13.42 -29.05 -7.10
CA GLN A 387 14.34 -28.21 -7.88
C GLN A 387 13.61 -27.22 -8.78
N THR A 388 12.48 -27.63 -9.38
CA THR A 388 11.67 -26.77 -10.24
C THR A 388 11.06 -25.56 -9.51
N GLU A 389 10.72 -25.72 -8.23
CA GLU A 389 10.27 -24.61 -7.37
C GLU A 389 11.42 -23.65 -7.08
N LEU A 390 12.61 -24.18 -6.74
CA LEU A 390 13.80 -23.37 -6.48
C LEU A 390 14.23 -22.58 -7.71
N ASP A 391 14.22 -23.19 -8.89
CA ASP A 391 14.61 -22.54 -10.13
C ASP A 391 13.70 -21.34 -10.44
N ARG A 392 12.37 -21.51 -10.33
CA ARG A 392 11.40 -20.42 -10.49
C ARG A 392 11.54 -19.32 -9.40
N ALA A 393 11.77 -19.71 -8.17
CA ALA A 393 11.98 -18.75 -7.09
C ALA A 393 13.24 -17.91 -7.31
N LYS A 394 14.34 -18.55 -7.78
CA LYS A 394 15.57 -17.84 -8.18
C LYS A 394 15.33 -16.84 -9.30
N GLU A 395 14.59 -17.23 -10.34
CA GLU A 395 14.23 -16.34 -11.44
C GLU A 395 13.42 -15.13 -10.95
N SER A 396 12.43 -15.36 -10.09
CA SER A 396 11.60 -14.28 -9.52
C SER A 396 12.39 -13.35 -8.62
N LEU A 397 13.29 -13.88 -7.79
CA LEU A 397 14.09 -13.07 -6.88
C LEU A 397 15.13 -12.26 -7.65
N LEU A 398 15.79 -12.85 -8.65
CA LEU A 398 16.74 -12.13 -9.50
C LEU A 398 16.08 -11.03 -10.31
N GLU A 399 14.87 -11.27 -10.83
CA GLU A 399 14.11 -10.23 -11.54
C GLU A 399 13.85 -9.01 -10.65
N ARG A 400 13.48 -9.21 -9.37
CA ARG A 400 13.29 -8.12 -8.41
C ARG A 400 14.57 -7.29 -8.20
N TYR A 401 15.72 -7.95 -8.04
CA TYR A 401 17.01 -7.26 -7.90
C TYR A 401 17.42 -6.51 -9.18
N GLU A 402 17.18 -7.10 -10.34
CA GLU A 402 17.47 -6.45 -11.63
C GLU A 402 16.64 -5.20 -11.84
N ARG A 403 15.33 -5.27 -11.55
CA ARG A 403 14.42 -4.13 -11.65
C ARG A 403 14.80 -3.03 -10.67
N ALA A 404 15.10 -3.36 -9.42
CA ALA A 404 15.56 -2.39 -8.44
C ALA A 404 16.84 -1.69 -8.89
N ALA A 405 17.80 -2.42 -9.47
CA ALA A 405 19.04 -1.84 -9.99
C ALA A 405 18.81 -0.94 -11.21
N LYS A 406 17.91 -1.29 -12.13
CA LYS A 406 17.54 -0.43 -13.25
C LYS A 406 16.88 0.86 -12.78
N GLU A 407 16.07 0.78 -11.71
CA GLU A 407 15.33 1.92 -11.16
C GLU A 407 16.14 2.74 -10.12
N GLU A 408 17.36 2.37 -9.74
CA GLU A 408 18.15 3.08 -8.72
C GLU A 408 18.25 4.59 -8.99
N SER A 409 18.46 5.00 -10.26
CA SER A 409 18.53 6.41 -10.65
C SER A 409 17.18 7.14 -10.62
N LYS A 410 16.09 6.43 -10.44
CA LYS A 410 14.69 6.93 -10.35
C LYS A 410 14.11 6.78 -8.95
N THR A 411 14.90 6.31 -7.99
CA THR A 411 14.47 6.17 -6.59
C THR A 411 14.19 7.55 -6.00
N GLU A 412 13.03 7.71 -5.39
CA GLU A 412 12.64 8.98 -4.75
C GLU A 412 13.47 9.24 -3.48
N SER A 413 13.72 10.52 -3.19
CA SER A 413 14.49 10.96 -2.02
C SER A 413 13.89 10.48 -0.70
N SER A 414 12.56 10.47 -0.60
CA SER A 414 11.83 9.97 0.58
C SER A 414 12.15 8.51 0.90
N ARG A 415 12.23 7.67 -0.12
CA ARG A 415 12.61 6.25 0.06
C ARG A 415 14.05 6.11 0.54
N ILE A 416 14.96 6.87 -0.06
CA ILE A 416 16.38 6.85 0.37
C ILE A 416 16.52 7.33 1.80
N ALA A 417 15.77 8.37 2.19
CA ALA A 417 15.77 8.87 3.56
C ALA A 417 15.24 7.81 4.55
N ALA A 418 14.16 7.11 4.20
CA ALA A 418 13.63 6.01 5.01
C ALA A 418 14.64 4.85 5.16
N GLU A 419 15.34 4.46 4.07
CA GLU A 419 16.40 3.44 4.14
C GLU A 419 17.56 3.87 5.05
N LEU A 420 17.88 5.18 5.12
CA LEU A 420 18.88 5.72 6.05
C LEU A 420 18.40 5.73 7.51
N VAL A 421 17.11 5.95 7.74
CA VAL A 421 16.49 5.78 9.06
C VAL A 421 16.67 4.33 9.54
N ASP A 422 16.33 3.35 8.70
CA ASP A 422 16.46 1.92 9.02
C ASP A 422 17.95 1.52 9.22
N TYR A 423 18.84 2.08 8.42
CA TYR A 423 20.28 1.90 8.58
C TYR A 423 20.77 2.41 9.95
N PHE A 424 20.31 3.60 10.39
CA PHE A 424 20.68 4.16 11.69
C PHE A 424 20.07 3.40 12.86
N LEU A 425 18.78 3.06 12.79
CA LEU A 425 18.02 2.52 13.91
C LEU A 425 18.17 1.00 14.06
N GLU A 426 18.30 0.28 12.95
CA GLU A 426 18.24 -1.18 12.92
C GLU A 426 19.49 -1.85 12.32
N ASN A 427 20.48 -1.07 11.88
CA ASN A 427 21.65 -1.55 11.15
C ASN A 427 21.29 -2.30 9.84
N THR A 428 20.16 -1.99 9.23
CA THR A 428 19.76 -2.57 7.95
C THR A 428 20.77 -2.20 6.85
N PRO A 429 21.40 -3.15 6.15
CA PRO A 429 22.43 -2.83 5.17
C PRO A 429 21.87 -2.01 4.01
N MET A 430 22.59 -0.99 3.58
CA MET A 430 22.24 -0.08 2.49
C MET A 430 23.39 0.12 1.50
N PRO A 431 23.81 -0.91 0.75
CA PRO A 431 24.89 -0.78 -0.24
C PRO A 431 24.43 -0.12 -1.54
N GLY A 432 23.13 -0.09 -1.81
CA GLY A 432 22.47 0.38 -3.01
C GLY A 432 22.13 -0.73 -3.99
N ALA A 433 21.04 -0.54 -4.74
CA ALA A 433 20.39 -1.58 -5.53
C ALA A 433 21.29 -2.19 -6.64
N ILE A 434 22.16 -1.39 -7.26
CA ILE A 434 23.12 -1.88 -8.26
C ILE A 434 24.10 -2.86 -7.60
N ILE A 435 24.58 -2.56 -6.41
CA ILE A 435 25.52 -3.42 -5.67
C ILE A 435 24.82 -4.68 -5.21
N GLU A 436 23.62 -4.56 -4.66
CA GLU A 436 22.81 -5.70 -4.25
C GLU A 436 22.52 -6.66 -5.40
N ASN A 437 22.11 -6.15 -6.56
CA ASN A 437 21.89 -6.97 -7.76
C ASN A 437 23.17 -7.69 -8.21
N LYS A 438 24.32 -7.01 -8.19
CA LYS A 438 25.60 -7.63 -8.52
C LYS A 438 25.93 -8.81 -7.60
N TRP A 439 25.76 -8.63 -6.29
CA TRP A 439 26.02 -9.66 -5.29
C TRP A 439 24.97 -10.77 -5.30
N ALA A 440 23.68 -10.41 -5.45
CA ALA A 440 22.61 -11.39 -5.57
C ALA A 440 22.85 -12.32 -6.76
N LYS A 441 23.19 -11.79 -7.94
CA LYS A 441 23.53 -12.60 -9.11
C LYS A 441 24.73 -13.53 -8.87
N ALA A 442 25.77 -13.00 -8.22
CA ALA A 442 26.97 -13.79 -7.95
C ALA A 442 26.74 -14.92 -6.95
N MET A 443 25.86 -14.70 -5.97
CA MET A 443 25.57 -15.67 -4.91
C MET A 443 24.46 -16.67 -5.28
N MET A 444 23.48 -16.28 -6.11
CA MET A 444 22.28 -17.06 -6.41
C MET A 444 22.56 -18.46 -6.96
N GLU A 445 23.57 -18.59 -7.84
CA GLU A 445 23.95 -19.88 -8.41
C GLU A 445 24.44 -20.88 -7.35
N SER A 446 25.07 -20.37 -6.27
CA SER A 446 25.62 -21.19 -5.19
C SER A 446 24.58 -21.68 -4.19
N ILE A 447 23.37 -21.16 -4.21
CA ILE A 447 22.31 -21.57 -3.30
C ILE A 447 21.74 -22.91 -3.80
N THR A 448 21.79 -23.94 -2.94
CA THR A 448 21.33 -25.29 -3.28
C THR A 448 19.94 -25.56 -2.69
N LEU A 449 19.27 -26.60 -3.24
CA LEU A 449 17.98 -27.04 -2.73
C LEU A 449 18.11 -27.60 -1.31
N GLU A 450 19.21 -28.30 -1.01
CA GLU A 450 19.48 -28.85 0.31
C GLU A 450 19.61 -27.75 1.37
N GLU A 451 20.26 -26.63 1.01
CA GLU A 451 20.43 -25.48 1.90
C GLU A 451 19.07 -24.86 2.27
N VAL A 452 18.20 -24.61 1.28
CA VAL A 452 16.88 -24.07 1.53
C VAL A 452 15.99 -25.06 2.29
N ASN A 453 16.05 -26.34 1.95
CA ASN A 453 15.28 -27.37 2.65
C ASN A 453 15.73 -27.57 4.11
N ALA A 454 16.97 -27.25 4.46
CA ALA A 454 17.46 -27.34 5.82
C ALA A 454 16.86 -26.24 6.75
N LEU A 455 16.31 -25.15 6.21
CA LEU A 455 15.81 -24.02 7.00
C LEU A 455 14.64 -24.42 7.90
N ILE A 456 13.70 -25.21 7.41
CA ILE A 456 12.53 -25.60 8.20
C ILE A 456 12.91 -26.35 9.48
N GLY A 457 13.97 -27.17 9.44
CA GLY A 457 14.51 -27.88 10.60
C GLY A 457 15.25 -26.95 11.58
N LYS A 458 15.80 -25.83 11.09
CA LYS A 458 16.44 -24.81 11.91
C LYS A 458 15.43 -23.92 12.60
N TRP A 459 14.32 -23.61 11.93
CA TRP A 459 13.32 -22.64 12.41
C TRP A 459 12.25 -23.25 13.31
N MET A 460 11.79 -24.47 13.03
CA MET A 460 10.81 -25.16 13.86
C MET A 460 11.51 -25.95 14.98
N THR A 461 11.83 -25.25 16.04
CA THR A 461 12.48 -25.79 17.24
C THR A 461 11.50 -26.49 18.19
N GLU A 462 12.00 -27.23 19.16
CA GLU A 462 11.15 -27.86 20.21
C GLU A 462 10.67 -26.81 21.24
N GLU A 463 11.40 -25.71 21.40
CA GLU A 463 11.12 -24.63 22.34
C GLU A 463 10.67 -23.35 21.58
N ASN A 464 10.24 -22.34 22.31
CA ASN A 464 9.89 -21.00 21.82
C ASN A 464 8.70 -20.94 20.85
N PHE A 465 7.85 -21.94 20.85
CA PHE A 465 6.63 -21.95 20.06
C PHE A 465 5.49 -21.22 20.74
N VAL A 466 4.82 -20.34 20.01
CA VAL A 466 3.62 -19.61 20.43
C VAL A 466 2.55 -19.73 19.35
N CYS A 467 1.30 -19.99 19.76
CA CYS A 467 0.15 -19.98 18.87
C CYS A 467 -0.95 -19.11 19.46
N THR A 468 -1.41 -18.12 18.72
CA THR A 468 -2.57 -17.31 19.09
C THR A 468 -3.68 -17.50 18.08
N ILE A 469 -4.91 -17.62 18.58
CA ILE A 469 -6.12 -17.71 17.77
C ILE A 469 -7.07 -16.61 18.22
N SER A 470 -7.35 -15.68 17.29
CA SER A 470 -8.36 -14.64 17.46
C SER A 470 -9.56 -14.99 16.60
N MET A 471 -10.77 -14.96 17.15
CA MET A 471 -11.94 -15.40 16.40
C MET A 471 -13.25 -14.73 16.86
N PRO A 472 -14.30 -14.71 15.99
CA PRO A 472 -15.59 -14.19 16.35
C PRO A 472 -16.29 -14.99 17.47
N GLU A 473 -16.85 -14.26 18.45
CA GLU A 473 -17.80 -14.82 19.40
C GLU A 473 -19.20 -14.85 18.80
N LYS A 474 -19.54 -15.96 18.15
CA LYS A 474 -20.77 -16.08 17.37
C LYS A 474 -21.50 -17.39 17.64
N LYS A 475 -22.83 -17.33 17.71
CA LYS A 475 -23.66 -18.52 17.87
C LYS A 475 -23.43 -19.52 16.72
N GLY A 476 -23.09 -20.76 17.08
CA GLY A 476 -22.81 -21.83 16.10
C GLY A 476 -21.34 -21.98 15.71
N VAL A 477 -20.49 -21.04 16.01
CA VAL A 477 -19.04 -21.16 15.83
C VAL A 477 -18.44 -21.82 17.07
N LYS A 478 -17.72 -22.93 16.86
CA LYS A 478 -17.09 -23.67 17.96
C LYS A 478 -15.74 -23.07 18.26
N VAL A 479 -15.57 -22.55 19.46
CA VAL A 479 -14.28 -22.07 19.97
C VAL A 479 -13.48 -23.28 20.45
N PRO A 480 -12.26 -23.55 19.93
CA PRO A 480 -11.41 -24.61 20.42
C PRO A 480 -10.87 -24.27 21.81
N THR A 481 -10.61 -25.28 22.61
CA THR A 481 -9.81 -25.09 23.82
C THR A 481 -8.32 -25.15 23.49
N GLU A 482 -7.49 -24.48 24.25
CA GLU A 482 -6.02 -24.49 24.11
C GLU A 482 -5.44 -25.92 24.09
N ASP A 483 -5.97 -26.81 24.96
CA ASP A 483 -5.61 -28.22 24.99
C ASP A 483 -5.91 -28.95 23.67
N LYS A 484 -7.05 -28.65 23.01
CA LYS A 484 -7.35 -29.21 21.69
C LYS A 484 -6.41 -28.70 20.61
N VAL A 485 -6.03 -27.42 20.66
CA VAL A 485 -5.04 -26.80 19.77
C VAL A 485 -3.69 -27.50 19.93
N LEU A 486 -3.20 -27.64 21.15
CA LEU A 486 -1.94 -28.35 21.45
C LEU A 486 -1.96 -29.80 20.97
N LYS A 487 -3.03 -30.55 21.24
CA LYS A 487 -3.18 -31.94 20.78
C LYS A 487 -3.16 -32.06 19.26
N LEU A 488 -3.75 -31.10 18.55
CA LEU A 488 -3.72 -31.09 17.10
C LEU A 488 -2.32 -30.82 16.56
N ILE A 489 -1.61 -29.83 17.12
CA ILE A 489 -0.23 -29.51 16.77
C ILE A 489 0.66 -30.73 16.95
N GLU A 490 0.57 -31.40 18.10
CA GLU A 490 1.36 -32.61 18.37
C GLU A 490 1.00 -33.79 17.46
N LYS A 491 -0.28 -33.90 17.06
CA LYS A 491 -0.71 -34.87 16.05
C LYS A 491 -0.05 -34.57 14.69
N CYS A 492 -0.04 -33.32 14.26
CA CYS A 492 0.52 -32.90 12.97
C CYS A 492 2.05 -33.11 12.92
N LYS A 493 2.79 -32.82 13.99
CA LYS A 493 4.22 -33.09 14.11
C LYS A 493 4.58 -34.55 13.83
N LYS A 494 3.70 -35.51 14.15
CA LYS A 494 3.87 -36.95 14.00
C LYS A 494 3.25 -37.52 12.72
N ALA A 495 2.59 -36.70 11.93
CA ALA A 495 1.87 -37.13 10.74
C ALA A 495 2.85 -37.54 9.61
N ASN A 496 2.41 -38.51 8.80
CA ASN A 496 3.05 -38.81 7.53
C ASN A 496 2.32 -38.09 6.40
N THR A 497 3.08 -37.35 5.60
CA THR A 497 2.57 -36.58 4.48
C THR A 497 2.98 -37.15 3.14
N LYS A 498 2.29 -36.83 2.07
CA LYS A 498 2.72 -37.15 0.71
C LYS A 498 3.66 -36.08 0.19
N ALA A 499 4.62 -36.43 -0.65
CA ALA A 499 5.45 -35.46 -1.34
C ALA A 499 4.60 -34.53 -2.20
N TRP A 500 5.07 -33.28 -2.35
CA TRP A 500 4.45 -32.30 -3.25
C TRP A 500 4.63 -32.74 -4.72
N VAL A 501 3.66 -32.41 -5.56
CA VAL A 501 3.74 -32.62 -7.00
C VAL A 501 3.62 -31.26 -7.67
N ASP A 502 4.65 -30.87 -8.40
CA ASP A 502 4.70 -29.59 -9.08
C ASP A 502 4.18 -29.73 -10.52
N ASN A 503 2.98 -29.23 -10.77
CA ASN A 503 2.34 -29.25 -12.09
C ASN A 503 2.83 -28.06 -12.91
N VAL A 504 3.96 -28.19 -13.59
CA VAL A 504 4.50 -27.17 -14.49
C VAL A 504 4.05 -27.44 -15.91
N LYS A 505 3.52 -26.40 -16.59
CA LYS A 505 3.15 -26.46 -18.00
C LYS A 505 4.31 -25.99 -18.86
N THR A 506 4.61 -26.74 -19.93
CA THR A 506 5.70 -26.45 -20.88
C THR A 506 5.22 -26.06 -22.27
N GLU A 507 3.91 -26.07 -22.51
CA GLU A 507 3.34 -25.64 -23.78
C GLU A 507 3.52 -24.12 -24.01
N PRO A 508 3.57 -23.67 -25.30
CA PRO A 508 3.63 -22.25 -25.57
C PRO A 508 2.42 -21.50 -25.00
N PHE A 509 2.64 -20.27 -24.52
CA PHE A 509 1.59 -19.42 -23.95
C PHE A 509 0.48 -19.14 -24.99
N LEU A 510 0.85 -18.90 -26.24
CA LEU A 510 -0.08 -18.84 -27.37
C LEU A 510 -0.04 -20.15 -28.16
N ALA A 511 -1.20 -20.78 -28.34
CA ALA A 511 -1.32 -21.98 -29.18
C ALA A 511 -1.13 -21.65 -30.67
N GLN A 512 -1.48 -20.44 -31.09
CA GLN A 512 -1.32 -19.94 -32.44
C GLN A 512 -0.98 -18.46 -32.46
N GLU A 513 -0.03 -18.08 -33.30
CA GLU A 513 0.34 -16.70 -33.52
C GLU A 513 -0.78 -15.93 -34.24
N PRO A 514 -1.12 -14.70 -33.84
CA PRO A 514 -2.09 -13.88 -34.54
C PRO A 514 -1.59 -13.48 -35.94
N LYS A 515 -2.50 -13.30 -36.88
CA LYS A 515 -2.14 -12.83 -38.22
C LYS A 515 -1.64 -11.39 -38.26
N GLY A 516 -1.90 -10.64 -37.17
CA GLY A 516 -1.56 -9.23 -37.07
C GLY A 516 -2.46 -8.33 -37.94
N GLY A 517 -2.27 -7.05 -37.79
CA GLY A 517 -2.87 -5.97 -38.59
C GLY A 517 -1.80 -4.98 -39.00
N LYS A 518 -2.22 -3.79 -39.48
CA LYS A 518 -1.33 -2.72 -39.90
C LYS A 518 -1.84 -1.41 -39.35
N ILE A 519 -0.91 -0.46 -39.13
CA ILE A 519 -1.26 0.92 -38.84
C ILE A 519 -1.82 1.54 -40.15
N GLU A 520 -3.06 2.04 -40.10
CA GLU A 520 -3.74 2.72 -41.21
C GLU A 520 -3.56 4.24 -41.14
N SER A 521 -3.53 4.82 -39.95
CA SER A 521 -3.30 6.25 -39.74
C SER A 521 -2.51 6.55 -38.49
N THR A 522 -1.81 7.69 -38.52
CA THR A 522 -0.99 8.18 -37.42
C THR A 522 -1.28 9.67 -37.24
N THR A 523 -1.57 10.08 -36.01
CA THR A 523 -1.79 11.48 -35.63
C THR A 523 -0.98 11.80 -34.40
N LYS A 524 -0.07 12.79 -34.50
CA LYS A 524 0.74 13.23 -33.37
C LYS A 524 0.12 14.43 -32.66
N ASN A 525 0.04 14.40 -31.34
CA ASN A 525 -0.25 15.54 -30.51
C ASN A 525 1.07 16.18 -30.10
N GLU A 526 1.47 17.25 -30.77
CA GLU A 526 2.75 17.93 -30.54
C GLU A 526 2.81 18.64 -29.17
N LYS A 527 1.66 19.16 -28.68
CA LYS A 527 1.61 19.89 -27.40
C LYS A 527 1.93 19.01 -26.20
N PHE A 528 1.51 17.75 -26.23
CA PHE A 528 1.68 16.82 -25.11
C PHE A 528 2.53 15.60 -25.47
N ASP A 529 3.13 15.61 -26.65
CA ASP A 529 4.06 14.59 -27.14
C ASP A 529 3.54 13.15 -26.94
N TYR A 530 2.38 12.87 -27.53
CA TYR A 530 1.86 11.51 -27.69
C TYR A 530 1.37 11.28 -29.13
N THR A 531 1.35 10.04 -29.55
CA THR A 531 0.93 9.66 -30.90
C THR A 531 -0.27 8.72 -30.83
N GLU A 532 -1.28 9.00 -31.67
CA GLU A 532 -2.44 8.15 -31.88
C GLU A 532 -2.30 7.36 -33.19
N TYR A 533 -2.56 6.08 -33.13
CA TYR A 533 -2.56 5.16 -34.26
C TYR A 533 -3.96 4.55 -34.42
N VAL A 534 -4.42 4.37 -35.64
CA VAL A 534 -5.59 3.54 -35.95
C VAL A 534 -5.10 2.31 -36.69
N LEU A 535 -5.47 1.14 -36.19
CA LEU A 535 -5.08 -0.14 -36.74
C LEU A 535 -6.11 -0.64 -37.77
N SER A 536 -5.69 -1.54 -38.67
CA SER A 536 -6.53 -2.10 -39.76
C SER A 536 -7.80 -2.81 -39.25
N ASN A 537 -7.82 -3.30 -38.00
CA ASN A 537 -9.03 -3.86 -37.39
C ASN A 537 -9.92 -2.78 -36.74
N GLY A 538 -9.55 -1.51 -36.80
CA GLY A 538 -10.28 -0.37 -36.21
C GLY A 538 -9.91 -0.01 -34.80
N ALA A 539 -9.08 -0.80 -34.11
CA ALA A 539 -8.59 -0.48 -32.79
C ALA A 539 -7.77 0.81 -32.79
N LYS A 540 -7.94 1.64 -31.76
CA LYS A 540 -7.15 2.85 -31.56
C LYS A 540 -6.04 2.58 -30.56
N VAL A 541 -4.87 3.13 -30.81
CA VAL A 541 -3.71 2.99 -29.92
C VAL A 541 -3.12 4.36 -29.66
N VAL A 542 -2.92 4.71 -28.39
CA VAL A 542 -2.26 5.94 -27.96
C VAL A 542 -0.94 5.58 -27.29
N VAL A 543 0.14 6.17 -27.76
CA VAL A 543 1.48 5.94 -27.24
C VAL A 543 2.08 7.25 -26.73
N LYS A 544 2.45 7.28 -25.44
CA LYS A 544 3.20 8.38 -24.85
C LYS A 544 4.49 7.85 -24.25
N LYS A 545 5.61 8.19 -24.90
CA LYS A 545 6.93 7.88 -24.38
C LYS A 545 7.30 8.81 -23.24
N THR A 546 7.82 8.26 -22.15
CA THR A 546 8.36 9.01 -21.01
C THR A 546 9.67 8.40 -20.53
N ASN A 547 10.37 9.13 -19.65
CA ASN A 547 11.61 8.68 -19.01
C ASN A 547 11.53 8.76 -17.46
N PHE A 548 10.34 8.80 -16.90
CA PHE A 548 10.14 8.90 -15.44
C PHE A 548 10.57 7.63 -14.71
N LYS A 549 10.35 6.48 -15.34
CA LYS A 549 10.80 5.16 -14.89
C LYS A 549 11.57 4.48 -16.02
N ASN A 550 12.55 3.64 -15.67
CA ASN A 550 13.37 2.91 -16.66
C ASN A 550 12.74 1.56 -17.05
N ASP A 551 11.95 0.97 -16.16
CA ASP A 551 11.43 -0.40 -16.30
C ASP A 551 9.89 -0.47 -16.16
N GLU A 552 9.18 0.55 -16.63
CA GLU A 552 7.72 0.64 -16.53
C GLU A 552 7.07 1.10 -17.84
N ILE A 553 6.05 0.37 -18.26
CA ILE A 553 5.04 0.79 -19.24
C ILE A 553 3.68 0.56 -18.59
N LEU A 554 2.90 1.63 -18.41
CA LEU A 554 1.51 1.56 -18.00
C LEU A 554 0.65 1.26 -19.22
N THR A 555 -0.31 0.36 -19.05
CA THR A 555 -1.27 -0.06 -20.08
C THR A 555 -2.69 0.16 -19.61
N HIS A 556 -3.48 0.80 -20.44
CA HIS A 556 -4.93 0.94 -20.24
C HIS A 556 -5.65 0.77 -21.58
N ALA A 557 -6.63 -0.11 -21.61
CA ALA A 557 -7.50 -0.26 -22.75
C ALA A 557 -8.95 -0.09 -22.31
N GLU A 558 -9.73 0.70 -23.04
CA GLU A 558 -11.09 1.04 -22.63
C GLU A 558 -12.05 0.98 -23.83
N SER A 559 -13.28 0.53 -23.58
CA SER A 559 -14.42 0.69 -24.47
C SER A 559 -15.65 1.14 -23.69
N ASN A 560 -16.60 1.78 -24.37
CA ASN A 560 -17.82 2.23 -23.72
C ASN A 560 -18.85 1.11 -23.58
N GLY A 561 -19.71 1.24 -22.56
CA GLY A 561 -20.84 0.32 -22.32
C GLY A 561 -20.90 -0.14 -20.87
N GLY A 562 -19.96 -0.96 -20.46
CA GLY A 562 -19.89 -1.45 -19.09
C GLY A 562 -21.14 -2.18 -18.63
N SER A 563 -21.35 -2.20 -17.31
CA SER A 563 -22.51 -2.81 -16.68
C SER A 563 -23.83 -2.09 -16.98
N SER A 564 -23.77 -0.82 -17.46
CA SER A 564 -24.96 -0.06 -17.85
C SER A 564 -25.78 -0.73 -18.96
N MET A 565 -25.13 -1.58 -19.76
CA MET A 565 -25.75 -2.32 -20.85
C MET A 565 -26.65 -3.47 -20.41
N TYR A 566 -26.62 -3.81 -19.13
CA TYR A 566 -27.34 -4.97 -18.57
C TYR A 566 -28.47 -4.54 -17.63
N ASP A 567 -29.50 -5.37 -17.53
CA ASP A 567 -30.61 -5.18 -16.61
C ASP A 567 -30.21 -5.51 -15.14
N ASP A 568 -30.94 -4.95 -14.19
CA ASP A 568 -30.70 -5.12 -12.74
C ASP A 568 -30.66 -6.60 -12.31
N LYS A 569 -31.46 -7.47 -12.94
CA LYS A 569 -31.48 -8.91 -12.67
C LYS A 569 -30.15 -9.63 -13.00
N ASP A 570 -29.31 -9.00 -13.83
CA ASP A 570 -28.07 -9.59 -14.34
C ASP A 570 -26.84 -9.12 -13.57
N MET A 571 -27.00 -8.10 -12.71
CA MET A 571 -25.90 -7.40 -12.03
C MET A 571 -24.96 -8.33 -11.26
N MET A 572 -25.47 -9.37 -10.61
CA MET A 572 -24.61 -10.36 -9.93
C MET A 572 -23.61 -11.01 -10.88
N ASN A 573 -24.04 -11.40 -12.08
CA ASN A 573 -23.15 -12.03 -13.04
C ASN A 573 -22.24 -11.00 -13.73
N VAL A 574 -22.71 -9.78 -13.95
CA VAL A 574 -21.93 -8.70 -14.57
C VAL A 574 -20.79 -8.27 -13.65
N ASN A 575 -21.10 -7.99 -12.39
CA ASN A 575 -20.12 -7.49 -11.40
C ASN A 575 -18.97 -8.49 -11.12
N PHE A 576 -19.23 -9.79 -11.29
CA PHE A 576 -18.23 -10.83 -11.01
C PHE A 576 -17.64 -11.47 -12.28
N ALA A 577 -18.15 -11.16 -13.49
CA ALA A 577 -17.70 -11.82 -14.73
C ALA A 577 -16.20 -11.62 -14.98
N ALA A 578 -15.71 -10.40 -14.87
CA ALA A 578 -14.32 -10.06 -15.14
C ALA A 578 -13.35 -10.70 -14.13
N SER A 579 -13.63 -10.58 -12.84
CA SER A 579 -12.78 -11.14 -11.78
C SER A 579 -12.74 -12.67 -11.79
N ILE A 580 -13.87 -13.32 -12.10
CA ILE A 580 -13.90 -14.80 -12.20
C ILE A 580 -13.16 -15.29 -13.44
N VAL A 581 -13.24 -14.58 -14.58
CA VAL A 581 -12.43 -14.91 -15.75
C VAL A 581 -10.94 -14.76 -15.43
N ASP A 582 -10.53 -13.64 -14.84
CA ASP A 582 -9.14 -13.38 -14.46
C ASP A 582 -8.59 -14.47 -13.50
N GLY A 583 -9.33 -14.78 -12.45
CA GLY A 583 -8.97 -15.82 -11.48
C GLY A 583 -9.08 -17.27 -12.01
N SER A 584 -9.64 -17.50 -13.19
CA SER A 584 -9.75 -18.84 -13.80
C SER A 584 -8.57 -19.22 -14.68
N GLY A 585 -7.58 -18.33 -14.83
CA GLY A 585 -6.51 -18.48 -15.81
C GLY A 585 -6.93 -18.07 -17.22
N ILE A 586 -6.13 -18.37 -18.24
CA ILE A 586 -6.35 -17.88 -19.60
C ILE A 586 -5.92 -18.90 -20.65
N GLY A 587 -6.66 -18.97 -21.76
CA GLY A 587 -6.32 -19.89 -22.83
C GLY A 587 -6.27 -21.34 -22.32
N ASN A 588 -5.13 -22.00 -22.51
CA ASN A 588 -4.88 -23.36 -22.03
C ASN A 588 -4.30 -23.45 -20.62
N TYR A 589 -4.01 -22.32 -19.98
CA TYR A 589 -3.43 -22.26 -18.64
C TYR A 589 -4.53 -22.10 -17.59
N ASP A 590 -4.58 -22.96 -16.58
CA ASP A 590 -5.32 -22.67 -15.36
C ASP A 590 -4.57 -21.61 -14.54
N HIS A 591 -5.20 -21.08 -13.49
CA HIS A 591 -4.63 -20.00 -12.71
C HIS A 591 -3.27 -20.35 -12.11
N SER A 592 -3.15 -21.52 -11.49
CA SER A 592 -1.88 -21.98 -10.88
C SER A 592 -0.76 -22.11 -11.93
N GLN A 593 -1.06 -22.71 -13.08
CA GLN A 593 -0.09 -22.82 -14.18
C GLN A 593 0.32 -21.44 -14.72
N LEU A 594 -0.63 -20.51 -14.81
CA LEU A 594 -0.38 -19.14 -15.24
C LEU A 594 0.52 -18.41 -14.24
N MET A 595 0.26 -18.52 -12.94
CA MET A 595 1.11 -17.93 -11.91
C MET A 595 2.55 -18.47 -11.97
N LYS A 596 2.72 -19.75 -12.23
CA LYS A 596 4.05 -20.36 -12.44
C LYS A 596 4.74 -19.84 -13.70
N PHE A 597 4.00 -19.68 -14.79
CA PHE A 597 4.50 -19.10 -16.05
C PHE A 597 4.95 -17.64 -15.90
N MET A 598 4.29 -16.89 -15.03
CA MET A 598 4.60 -15.47 -14.81
C MET A 598 5.85 -15.24 -13.92
N LYS A 599 6.38 -16.29 -13.27
CA LYS A 599 7.59 -16.13 -12.44
C LYS A 599 8.78 -15.65 -13.26
N GLY A 600 9.56 -14.73 -12.72
CA GLY A 600 10.68 -14.08 -13.40
C GLY A 600 10.29 -13.06 -14.47
N LYS A 601 9.00 -12.74 -14.61
CA LYS A 601 8.48 -11.71 -15.51
C LYS A 601 7.84 -10.58 -14.72
N SER A 602 7.96 -9.38 -15.25
CA SER A 602 7.37 -8.17 -14.67
C SER A 602 6.26 -7.66 -15.59
N PHE A 603 5.09 -8.25 -15.49
CA PHE A 603 3.88 -7.74 -16.14
C PHE A 603 2.63 -8.13 -15.34
N GLY A 604 1.60 -7.34 -15.49
CA GLY A 604 0.25 -7.62 -15.02
C GLY A 604 -0.75 -6.88 -15.90
N ILE A 605 -1.92 -7.46 -16.11
CA ILE A 605 -3.05 -6.86 -16.81
C ILE A 605 -4.31 -7.54 -16.30
N SER A 606 -5.30 -6.78 -15.87
CA SER A 606 -6.57 -7.31 -15.36
C SER A 606 -7.76 -6.66 -16.05
N PRO A 607 -8.81 -7.43 -16.33
CA PRO A 607 -10.05 -6.92 -16.91
C PRO A 607 -10.99 -6.39 -15.81
N SER A 608 -11.79 -5.41 -16.15
CA SER A 608 -12.92 -4.96 -15.34
C SER A 608 -14.10 -4.52 -16.21
N ILE A 609 -15.31 -4.72 -15.70
CA ILE A 609 -16.56 -4.21 -16.27
C ILE A 609 -17.07 -3.14 -15.31
N GLY A 610 -16.71 -1.88 -15.59
CA GLY A 610 -17.17 -0.73 -14.81
C GLY A 610 -18.62 -0.37 -15.11
N GLU A 611 -19.11 0.73 -14.55
CA GLU A 611 -20.48 1.17 -14.81
C GLU A 611 -20.68 1.54 -16.28
N LEU A 612 -19.81 2.38 -16.83
CA LEU A 612 -19.93 2.97 -18.16
C LEU A 612 -18.91 2.45 -19.17
N GLN A 613 -17.88 1.78 -18.69
CA GLN A 613 -16.75 1.34 -19.53
C GLN A 613 -16.29 -0.08 -19.16
N ASP A 614 -15.77 -0.78 -20.18
CA ASP A 614 -15.04 -2.03 -20.03
C ASP A 614 -13.55 -1.73 -20.15
N VAL A 615 -12.76 -2.24 -19.24
CA VAL A 615 -11.37 -1.82 -19.08
C VAL A 615 -10.43 -3.02 -18.95
N LEU A 616 -9.26 -2.94 -19.59
CA LEU A 616 -8.06 -3.72 -19.25
C LEU A 616 -7.02 -2.74 -18.72
N SER A 617 -6.50 -2.95 -17.53
CA SER A 617 -5.49 -2.08 -16.95
C SER A 617 -4.35 -2.85 -16.30
N GLY A 618 -3.14 -2.31 -16.41
CA GLY A 618 -1.96 -2.94 -15.83
C GLY A 618 -0.66 -2.24 -16.19
N SER A 619 0.44 -2.95 -16.00
CA SER A 619 1.78 -2.46 -16.33
C SER A 619 2.70 -3.62 -16.70
N CYS A 620 3.81 -3.30 -17.36
CA CYS A 620 4.88 -4.26 -17.59
C CYS A 620 6.25 -3.57 -17.65
N SER A 621 7.30 -4.38 -17.56
CA SER A 621 8.63 -3.96 -18.00
C SER A 621 8.69 -3.90 -19.53
N PRO A 622 9.58 -3.08 -20.13
CA PRO A 622 9.81 -3.11 -21.58
C PRO A 622 10.18 -4.50 -22.12
N LYS A 623 10.87 -5.29 -21.33
CA LYS A 623 11.28 -6.67 -21.61
C LYS A 623 10.09 -7.61 -21.77
N ASP A 624 9.05 -7.42 -20.98
CA ASP A 624 7.88 -8.30 -20.90
C ASP A 624 6.66 -7.76 -21.65
N PHE A 625 6.83 -6.69 -22.43
CA PHE A 625 5.75 -6.04 -23.19
C PHE A 625 5.06 -6.99 -24.17
N GLU A 626 5.83 -7.82 -24.89
CA GLU A 626 5.24 -8.82 -25.79
C GLU A 626 4.37 -9.83 -25.03
N THR A 627 4.83 -10.29 -23.85
CA THR A 627 4.05 -11.23 -23.03
C THR A 627 2.74 -10.60 -22.55
N GLN A 628 2.76 -9.30 -22.16
CA GLN A 628 1.54 -8.59 -21.80
C GLN A 628 0.58 -8.48 -22.98
N LEU A 629 1.07 -8.18 -24.19
CA LEU A 629 0.23 -8.12 -25.39
C LEU A 629 -0.36 -9.50 -25.75
N GLN A 630 0.38 -10.59 -25.55
CA GLN A 630 -0.14 -11.95 -25.70
C GLN A 630 -1.28 -12.23 -24.71
N TYR A 631 -1.14 -11.74 -23.47
CA TYR A 631 -2.15 -11.91 -22.44
C TYR A 631 -3.43 -11.12 -22.79
N ILE A 632 -3.28 -9.86 -23.25
CA ILE A 632 -4.39 -9.06 -23.80
C ILE A 632 -5.08 -9.80 -24.94
N TYR A 633 -4.31 -10.35 -25.90
CA TYR A 633 -4.84 -11.10 -27.00
C TYR A 633 -5.70 -12.30 -26.55
N LEU A 634 -5.26 -12.99 -25.51
CA LEU A 634 -5.99 -14.14 -24.95
C LEU A 634 -7.29 -13.73 -24.24
N PHE A 635 -7.37 -12.56 -23.61
CA PHE A 635 -8.63 -12.06 -23.04
C PHE A 635 -9.71 -11.91 -24.10
N PHE A 636 -9.36 -11.46 -25.31
CA PHE A 636 -10.30 -11.33 -26.43
C PHE A 636 -10.61 -12.64 -27.11
N THR A 637 -9.67 -13.59 -27.19
CA THR A 637 -9.78 -14.77 -28.04
C THR A 637 -10.05 -16.08 -27.30
N ALA A 638 -9.57 -16.20 -26.08
CA ALA A 638 -9.62 -17.44 -25.31
C ALA A 638 -9.91 -17.23 -23.80
N PRO A 639 -10.87 -16.36 -23.41
CA PRO A 639 -11.26 -16.24 -22.00
C PRO A 639 -11.94 -17.53 -21.54
N ARG A 640 -11.71 -17.90 -20.30
CA ARG A 640 -12.26 -19.12 -19.69
C ARG A 640 -12.82 -18.85 -18.30
N ILE A 641 -13.70 -19.72 -17.83
CA ILE A 641 -14.12 -19.79 -16.44
C ILE A 641 -13.94 -21.22 -15.94
N ASP A 642 -13.25 -21.37 -14.83
CA ASP A 642 -13.14 -22.63 -14.13
C ASP A 642 -14.26 -22.72 -13.06
N LYS A 643 -15.05 -23.80 -13.12
CA LYS A 643 -16.20 -23.98 -12.21
C LYS A 643 -15.77 -24.28 -10.77
N GLU A 644 -14.58 -24.86 -10.57
CA GLU A 644 -14.06 -25.08 -9.22
C GLU A 644 -13.57 -23.77 -8.61
N VAL A 645 -12.91 -22.92 -9.40
CA VAL A 645 -12.54 -21.56 -8.99
C VAL A 645 -13.77 -20.76 -8.61
N LEU A 646 -14.80 -20.72 -9.46
CA LEU A 646 -16.08 -20.06 -9.12
C LEU A 646 -16.67 -20.57 -7.81
N ALA A 647 -16.69 -21.88 -7.60
CA ALA A 647 -17.21 -22.46 -6.37
C ALA A 647 -16.38 -22.10 -5.13
N SER A 648 -15.05 -22.02 -5.29
CA SER A 648 -14.15 -21.55 -4.23
C SER A 648 -14.38 -20.08 -3.90
N GLU A 649 -14.52 -19.22 -4.92
CA GLU A 649 -14.80 -17.80 -4.75
C GLU A 649 -16.16 -17.53 -4.08
N ILE A 650 -17.19 -18.29 -4.44
CA ILE A 650 -18.50 -18.20 -3.74
C ILE A 650 -18.35 -18.54 -2.24
N ASP A 651 -17.54 -19.55 -1.89
CA ASP A 651 -17.33 -19.90 -0.48
C ASP A 651 -16.48 -18.85 0.27
N LYS A 652 -15.51 -18.24 -0.40
CA LYS A 652 -14.77 -17.09 0.14
C LYS A 652 -15.70 -15.90 0.35
N MET A 653 -16.55 -15.55 -0.63
CA MET A 653 -17.54 -14.47 -0.51
C MET A 653 -18.48 -14.67 0.67
N LYS A 654 -18.98 -15.89 0.90
CA LYS A 654 -19.82 -16.19 2.08
C LYS A 654 -19.09 -15.89 3.38
N THR A 655 -17.81 -16.26 3.46
CA THR A 655 -17.00 -15.98 4.64
C THR A 655 -16.81 -14.45 4.81
N GLN A 656 -16.47 -13.73 3.73
CA GLN A 656 -16.34 -12.27 3.75
C GLN A 656 -17.64 -11.57 4.17
N ILE A 657 -18.78 -11.99 3.65
CA ILE A 657 -20.10 -11.48 4.05
C ILE A 657 -20.28 -11.56 5.56
N ASN A 658 -19.92 -12.71 6.14
CA ASN A 658 -20.07 -12.92 7.58
C ASN A 658 -19.05 -12.08 8.39
N MET A 659 -17.85 -11.87 7.87
CA MET A 659 -16.85 -11.00 8.47
C MET A 659 -17.35 -9.56 8.54
N VAL A 660 -17.80 -9.02 7.42
CA VAL A 660 -18.18 -7.60 7.30
C VAL A 660 -19.45 -7.30 8.12
N LYS A 661 -20.39 -8.21 8.19
CA LYS A 661 -21.62 -8.04 8.99
C LYS A 661 -21.37 -7.92 10.49
N ASN A 662 -20.21 -8.36 10.98
CA ASN A 662 -19.84 -8.21 12.38
C ASN A 662 -19.22 -6.83 12.69
N MET A 663 -18.91 -6.03 11.66
CA MET A 663 -18.35 -4.69 11.85
C MET A 663 -19.44 -3.67 12.17
N PRO A 664 -19.34 -2.95 13.28
CA PRO A 664 -20.28 -1.86 13.57
C PRO A 664 -20.33 -0.81 12.47
N GLU A 665 -19.19 -0.47 11.94
CA GLU A 665 -19.02 0.51 10.85
C GLU A 665 -19.74 0.09 9.56
N PHE A 666 -19.91 -1.22 9.35
CA PHE A 666 -20.67 -1.70 8.19
C PHE A 666 -22.16 -1.35 8.30
N ALA A 667 -22.76 -1.49 9.47
CA ALA A 667 -24.15 -1.09 9.69
C ALA A 667 -24.35 0.42 9.43
N PHE A 668 -23.36 1.24 9.82
CA PHE A 668 -23.33 2.66 9.52
C PHE A 668 -23.21 2.92 8.00
N GLN A 669 -22.26 2.27 7.33
CA GLN A 669 -22.04 2.44 5.89
C GLN A 669 -23.24 1.98 5.06
N GLU A 670 -23.83 0.82 5.43
CA GLU A 670 -25.04 0.32 4.77
C GLU A 670 -26.21 1.31 4.92
N LYS A 671 -26.40 1.86 6.12
CA LYS A 671 -27.44 2.85 6.38
C LYS A 671 -27.18 4.13 5.57
N TRP A 672 -25.96 4.61 5.53
CA TRP A 672 -25.56 5.79 4.79
C TRP A 672 -25.86 5.64 3.30
N ILE A 673 -25.37 4.59 2.63
CA ILE A 673 -25.60 4.37 1.20
C ILE A 673 -27.09 4.22 0.88
N LYS A 674 -27.84 3.46 1.68
CA LYS A 674 -29.29 3.31 1.51
C LYS A 674 -30.04 4.60 1.74
N SER A 675 -29.54 5.47 2.61
CA SER A 675 -30.15 6.77 2.86
C SER A 675 -29.89 7.75 1.71
N MET A 676 -28.72 7.67 1.07
CA MET A 676 -28.43 8.49 -0.11
C MET A 676 -29.26 8.06 -1.32
N TYR A 677 -29.38 6.76 -1.57
CA TYR A 677 -30.00 6.19 -2.77
C TYR A 677 -31.06 5.13 -2.40
N PRO A 678 -32.22 5.55 -1.87
CA PRO A 678 -33.21 4.61 -1.31
C PRO A 678 -33.84 3.68 -2.35
N ASN A 679 -33.76 4.02 -3.63
CA ASN A 679 -34.32 3.24 -4.74
C ASN A 679 -33.26 2.50 -5.57
N ASP A 680 -32.01 2.54 -5.16
CA ASP A 680 -30.94 1.85 -5.88
C ASP A 680 -31.08 0.33 -5.72
N LYS A 681 -31.04 -0.35 -6.88
CA LYS A 681 -31.11 -1.82 -6.99
C LYS A 681 -29.83 -2.42 -7.58
N ARG A 682 -28.91 -1.59 -8.04
CA ARG A 682 -27.71 -2.02 -8.78
C ARG A 682 -26.49 -2.10 -7.89
N THR A 683 -26.38 -1.23 -6.90
CA THR A 683 -25.28 -1.26 -5.95
C THR A 683 -25.43 -2.43 -4.98
N ILE A 684 -24.54 -3.39 -5.09
CA ILE A 684 -24.47 -4.57 -4.22
C ILE A 684 -23.27 -4.40 -3.31
N MET A 685 -23.48 -3.83 -2.12
CA MET A 685 -22.41 -3.68 -1.13
C MET A 685 -21.93 -5.05 -0.66
N ILE A 686 -22.86 -5.90 -0.27
CA ILE A 686 -22.62 -7.28 0.12
C ILE A 686 -23.71 -8.15 -0.48
N PRO A 687 -23.36 -9.18 -1.25
CA PRO A 687 -24.34 -10.10 -1.79
C PRO A 687 -25.08 -10.87 -0.69
N THR A 688 -26.36 -11.05 -0.85
CA THR A 688 -27.15 -12.00 -0.05
C THR A 688 -26.89 -13.44 -0.53
N GLU A 689 -27.19 -14.43 0.30
CA GLU A 689 -27.09 -15.83 -0.14
C GLU A 689 -27.96 -16.15 -1.37
N ALA A 690 -29.12 -15.49 -1.51
CA ALA A 690 -29.98 -15.62 -2.66
C ALA A 690 -29.34 -15.04 -3.93
N GLN A 691 -28.61 -13.96 -3.81
CA GLN A 691 -27.86 -13.35 -4.91
C GLN A 691 -26.65 -14.20 -5.30
N LEU A 692 -25.90 -14.76 -4.34
CA LEU A 692 -24.80 -15.68 -4.63
C LEU A 692 -25.24 -16.91 -5.44
N LYS A 693 -26.47 -17.40 -5.21
CA LYS A 693 -27.03 -18.50 -6.01
C LYS A 693 -27.34 -18.13 -7.47
N GLN A 694 -27.34 -16.87 -7.82
CA GLN A 694 -27.57 -16.39 -9.19
C GLN A 694 -26.30 -16.44 -10.05
N LEU A 695 -25.11 -16.59 -9.42
CA LEU A 695 -23.85 -16.68 -10.12
C LEU A 695 -23.81 -17.92 -11.02
N ASN A 696 -23.56 -17.71 -12.31
CA ASN A 696 -23.55 -18.76 -13.32
C ASN A 696 -22.35 -18.60 -14.25
N ALA A 697 -21.48 -19.61 -14.30
CA ALA A 697 -20.23 -19.58 -15.08
C ALA A 697 -20.47 -19.31 -16.57
N ASP A 698 -21.44 -20.00 -17.18
CA ASP A 698 -21.70 -19.87 -18.62
C ASP A 698 -22.25 -18.47 -18.97
N LYS A 699 -23.07 -17.90 -18.08
CA LYS A 699 -23.61 -16.55 -18.22
C LYS A 699 -22.51 -15.49 -18.04
N MET A 700 -21.65 -15.60 -17.04
CA MET A 700 -20.52 -14.71 -16.80
C MET A 700 -19.54 -14.74 -17.98
N LEU A 701 -19.20 -15.93 -18.48
CA LEU A 701 -18.32 -16.08 -19.65
C LEU A 701 -18.95 -15.45 -20.91
N LYS A 702 -20.27 -15.58 -21.07
CA LYS A 702 -20.99 -14.93 -22.17
C LYS A 702 -20.92 -13.40 -22.04
N ILE A 703 -21.19 -12.84 -20.86
CA ILE A 703 -21.09 -11.41 -20.57
C ILE A 703 -19.68 -10.92 -20.89
N PHE A 704 -18.65 -11.59 -20.38
CA PHE A 704 -17.27 -11.23 -20.63
C PHE A 704 -16.94 -11.19 -22.12
N LYS A 705 -17.32 -12.24 -22.87
CA LYS A 705 -17.12 -12.29 -24.32
C LYS A 705 -17.89 -11.22 -25.09
N GLU A 706 -19.07 -10.82 -24.62
CA GLU A 706 -19.82 -9.71 -25.20
C GLU A 706 -19.08 -8.38 -25.01
N ARG A 707 -18.44 -8.17 -23.85
CA ARG A 707 -17.72 -6.93 -23.54
C ARG A 707 -16.34 -6.86 -24.20
N PHE A 708 -15.62 -7.97 -24.30
CA PHE A 708 -14.26 -8.06 -24.81
C PHE A 708 -14.17 -8.83 -26.14
N SER A 709 -15.00 -8.49 -27.12
CA SER A 709 -15.05 -9.19 -28.41
C SER A 709 -14.75 -8.33 -29.62
N ASP A 710 -14.80 -7.00 -29.49
CA ASP A 710 -14.66 -6.08 -30.61
C ASP A 710 -13.57 -5.04 -30.34
N ALA A 711 -12.38 -5.28 -30.89
CA ALA A 711 -11.25 -4.38 -30.70
C ALA A 711 -11.47 -2.99 -31.35
N SER A 712 -12.40 -2.86 -32.32
CA SER A 712 -12.68 -1.56 -32.96
C SER A 712 -13.36 -0.55 -32.02
N ASP A 713 -13.97 -1.03 -30.94
CA ASP A 713 -14.54 -0.19 -29.89
C ASP A 713 -13.50 0.24 -28.83
N PHE A 714 -12.34 -0.43 -28.78
CA PHE A 714 -11.32 -0.17 -27.76
C PHE A 714 -10.30 0.90 -28.18
N THR A 715 -9.89 1.68 -27.20
CA THR A 715 -8.67 2.50 -27.26
C THR A 715 -7.65 1.94 -26.28
N PHE A 716 -6.48 1.55 -26.79
CA PHE A 716 -5.35 1.04 -26.02
C PHE A 716 -4.35 2.17 -25.77
N THR A 717 -4.08 2.52 -24.55
CA THR A 717 -3.16 3.60 -24.18
C THR A 717 -1.94 3.02 -23.45
N PHE A 718 -0.74 3.35 -23.95
CA PHE A 718 0.54 2.95 -23.37
C PHE A 718 1.34 4.18 -22.99
N VAL A 719 1.80 4.25 -21.73
CA VAL A 719 2.59 5.37 -21.21
C VAL A 719 3.82 4.83 -20.46
N GLY A 720 5.02 5.24 -20.83
CA GLY A 720 6.22 4.82 -20.12
C GLY A 720 7.48 4.75 -20.98
N ASN A 721 8.39 3.86 -20.61
CA ASN A 721 9.65 3.65 -21.33
C ASN A 721 9.43 2.83 -22.60
N ILE A 722 8.94 3.47 -23.65
CA ILE A 722 8.54 2.87 -24.91
C ILE A 722 9.60 3.10 -25.96
N ASP A 723 10.06 2.01 -26.60
CA ASP A 723 10.81 2.07 -27.86
C ASP A 723 9.88 1.71 -29.02
N GLU A 724 9.39 2.71 -29.73
CA GLU A 724 8.42 2.54 -30.82
C GLU A 724 8.94 1.61 -31.92
N LYS A 725 10.27 1.58 -32.19
CA LYS A 725 10.83 0.73 -33.23
C LYS A 725 10.62 -0.76 -32.98
N THR A 726 10.69 -1.17 -31.73
CA THR A 726 10.55 -2.56 -31.31
C THR A 726 9.10 -2.88 -30.93
N MET A 727 8.36 -1.92 -30.37
CA MET A 727 7.04 -2.13 -29.76
C MET A 727 5.88 -1.97 -30.75
N LEU A 728 5.95 -1.04 -31.72
CA LEU A 728 4.90 -0.88 -32.72
C LEU A 728 4.67 -2.14 -33.56
N PRO A 729 5.69 -2.89 -34.02
CA PRO A 729 5.45 -4.16 -34.68
C PRO A 729 4.72 -5.20 -33.81
N LEU A 730 4.94 -5.19 -32.50
CA LEU A 730 4.23 -6.06 -31.56
C LEU A 730 2.77 -5.61 -31.42
N ILE A 731 2.53 -4.31 -31.34
CA ILE A 731 1.18 -3.73 -31.31
C ILE A 731 0.42 -4.10 -32.60
N GLU A 732 1.03 -3.95 -33.78
CA GLU A 732 0.45 -4.40 -35.04
C GLU A 732 0.12 -5.90 -35.02
N LYS A 733 1.04 -6.72 -34.48
CA LYS A 733 0.86 -8.17 -34.41
C LYS A 733 -0.28 -8.57 -33.48
N TYR A 734 -0.26 -8.10 -32.24
CA TYR A 734 -1.18 -8.59 -31.21
C TYR A 734 -2.48 -7.77 -31.14
N ILE A 735 -2.40 -6.44 -31.05
CA ILE A 735 -3.60 -5.59 -30.98
C ILE A 735 -4.27 -5.52 -32.35
N GLY A 736 -3.50 -5.35 -33.42
CA GLY A 736 -4.02 -5.38 -34.79
C GLY A 736 -4.57 -6.74 -35.23
N GLY A 737 -4.17 -7.82 -34.56
CA GLY A 737 -4.65 -9.17 -34.72
C GLY A 737 -5.89 -9.53 -33.91
N LEU A 738 -6.39 -8.65 -33.05
CA LEU A 738 -7.60 -8.88 -32.25
C LEU A 738 -8.85 -8.96 -33.14
N PRO A 739 -9.85 -9.76 -32.72
CA PRO A 739 -11.15 -9.83 -33.42
C PRO A 739 -11.82 -8.44 -33.42
N SER A 740 -12.52 -8.13 -34.49
CA SER A 740 -13.15 -6.82 -34.65
C SER A 740 -14.42 -6.94 -35.49
N LEU A 741 -15.43 -6.17 -35.15
CA LEU A 741 -16.66 -5.93 -35.91
C LEU A 741 -16.58 -4.60 -36.65
N LYS A 742 -15.46 -4.33 -37.31
CA LYS A 742 -15.18 -3.08 -38.04
C LYS A 742 -16.39 -2.60 -38.83
N GLY A 743 -16.79 -1.34 -38.59
CA GLY A 743 -17.97 -0.73 -39.21
C GLY A 743 -19.25 -0.82 -38.37
N LYS A 744 -19.25 -1.54 -37.27
CA LYS A 744 -20.29 -1.44 -36.25
C LYS A 744 -20.21 -0.06 -35.57
N LYS A 745 -21.37 0.54 -35.30
CA LYS A 745 -21.39 1.79 -34.50
C LYS A 745 -20.90 1.49 -33.09
N ALA A 746 -19.97 2.33 -32.60
CA ALA A 746 -19.47 2.23 -31.24
C ALA A 746 -20.61 2.25 -30.24
N GLU A 747 -20.54 1.39 -29.23
CA GLU A 747 -21.52 1.35 -28.14
C GLU A 747 -21.45 2.62 -27.32
N LYS A 748 -22.59 2.99 -26.74
CA LYS A 748 -22.69 4.05 -25.74
C LYS A 748 -23.30 3.44 -24.50
N TRP A 749 -22.89 3.97 -23.34
CA TRP A 749 -23.50 3.60 -22.06
C TRP A 749 -24.98 4.02 -22.02
N GLN A 750 -25.72 3.40 -21.10
CA GLN A 750 -27.06 3.78 -20.72
C GLN A 750 -27.00 4.49 -19.35
N ASP A 751 -27.83 5.52 -19.18
CA ASP A 751 -28.01 6.11 -17.85
C ASP A 751 -28.85 5.18 -16.98
N ARG A 752 -28.22 4.63 -15.96
CA ARG A 752 -28.85 3.76 -14.95
C ARG A 752 -28.75 4.37 -13.55
N SER A 753 -28.45 5.66 -13.45
CA SER A 753 -28.27 6.35 -12.18
C SER A 753 -29.51 6.28 -11.30
N SER A 754 -29.29 6.12 -10.01
CA SER A 754 -30.33 6.24 -8.98
C SER A 754 -30.41 7.69 -8.49
N ALA A 755 -31.60 8.16 -8.18
CA ALA A 755 -31.79 9.50 -7.66
C ALA A 755 -31.37 9.58 -6.19
N PHE A 756 -30.65 10.65 -5.85
CA PHE A 756 -30.34 10.98 -4.48
C PHE A 756 -31.61 11.29 -3.67
N ALA A 757 -31.56 11.07 -2.37
CA ALA A 757 -32.69 11.33 -1.45
C ALA A 757 -33.11 12.80 -1.51
N LYS A 758 -34.42 13.06 -1.42
CA LYS A 758 -34.97 14.42 -1.46
C LYS A 758 -35.08 15.00 -0.06
N GLY A 759 -34.68 16.26 0.08
CA GLY A 759 -34.75 17.00 1.35
C GLY A 759 -33.70 16.50 2.35
N ILE A 760 -33.98 16.72 3.63
CA ILE A 760 -33.07 16.36 4.72
C ILE A 760 -33.40 14.95 5.20
N VAL A 761 -32.38 14.10 5.18
CA VAL A 761 -32.41 12.76 5.81
C VAL A 761 -31.42 12.76 6.96
N ASP A 762 -31.90 12.56 8.18
CA ASP A 762 -31.08 12.51 9.39
C ASP A 762 -31.35 11.20 10.14
N GLU A 763 -30.33 10.35 10.21
CA GLU A 763 -30.45 9.00 10.74
C GLU A 763 -29.35 8.71 11.74
N THR A 764 -29.68 7.92 12.77
CA THR A 764 -28.72 7.42 13.75
C THR A 764 -28.72 5.89 13.79
N VAL A 765 -27.52 5.32 13.67
CA VAL A 765 -27.27 3.90 13.85
C VAL A 765 -26.70 3.67 15.24
N TYR A 766 -27.23 2.68 15.95
CA TYR A 766 -26.70 2.24 17.24
C TYR A 766 -26.01 0.90 17.03
N ALA A 767 -24.69 0.88 17.08
CA ALA A 767 -23.89 -0.31 16.83
C ALA A 767 -22.53 -0.22 17.53
N GLY A 768 -21.97 -1.37 17.88
CA GLY A 768 -20.67 -1.47 18.52
C GLY A 768 -20.67 -1.28 20.02
N GLU A 769 -19.60 -1.78 20.66
CA GLU A 769 -19.38 -1.68 22.12
C GLU A 769 -18.40 -0.56 22.47
N ALA A 770 -17.57 -0.10 21.51
CA ALA A 770 -16.59 0.97 21.73
C ALA A 770 -17.28 2.32 21.96
N ASN A 771 -16.73 3.13 22.86
CA ASN A 771 -17.20 4.52 23.09
C ASN A 771 -16.73 5.44 21.95
N LYS A 772 -17.24 5.18 20.74
CA LYS A 772 -16.84 5.84 19.50
C LYS A 772 -18.09 6.27 18.72
N GLY A 773 -18.14 7.54 18.35
CA GLY A 773 -19.11 8.09 17.42
C GLY A 773 -18.55 8.19 16.00
N LEU A 774 -19.39 8.00 15.00
CA LEU A 774 -19.09 8.31 13.60
C LEU A 774 -20.13 9.29 13.09
N MET A 775 -19.73 10.16 12.17
CA MET A 775 -20.67 11.07 11.51
C MET A 775 -20.29 11.22 10.04
N THR A 776 -21.30 11.22 9.17
CA THR A 776 -21.16 11.67 7.79
C THR A 776 -22.29 12.63 7.42
N ILE A 777 -21.97 13.64 6.64
CA ILE A 777 -22.91 14.52 5.95
C ILE A 777 -22.60 14.47 4.48
N THR A 778 -23.58 14.21 3.64
CA THR A 778 -23.40 14.12 2.19
C THR A 778 -24.41 15.00 1.47
N PHE A 779 -23.89 15.78 0.52
CA PHE A 779 -24.65 16.62 -0.40
C PHE A 779 -24.47 16.09 -1.83
N GLU A 780 -25.51 16.02 -2.62
CA GLU A 780 -25.42 15.76 -4.06
C GLU A 780 -26.14 16.88 -4.82
N ASN A 781 -25.48 17.45 -5.81
CA ASN A 781 -26.00 18.53 -6.62
C ASN A 781 -25.72 18.27 -8.11
N ASN A 782 -26.53 18.89 -9.00
CA ASN A 782 -26.17 18.96 -10.40
C ASN A 782 -24.88 19.77 -10.54
N PHE A 783 -23.95 19.30 -11.39
CA PHE A 783 -22.65 19.90 -11.54
C PHE A 783 -22.48 20.64 -12.86
N ASP A 784 -21.96 21.86 -12.80
CA ASP A 784 -21.46 22.56 -13.98
C ASP A 784 -19.97 22.20 -14.18
N TRP A 785 -19.69 21.58 -15.32
CA TRP A 785 -18.33 21.13 -15.62
C TRP A 785 -17.29 22.26 -15.68
N ASN A 786 -17.74 23.51 -15.86
CA ASN A 786 -16.86 24.69 -15.86
C ASN A 786 -16.39 25.07 -14.44
N ASP A 787 -17.10 24.63 -13.40
CA ASP A 787 -16.75 24.93 -12.02
C ASP A 787 -15.62 24.06 -11.46
N ARG A 788 -15.09 23.09 -12.22
CA ARG A 788 -14.12 22.08 -11.74
C ARG A 788 -12.95 22.66 -10.95
N LEU A 789 -12.33 23.72 -11.45
CA LEU A 789 -11.13 24.29 -10.82
C LEU A 789 -11.48 24.98 -9.51
N ALA A 790 -12.55 25.78 -9.49
CA ALA A 790 -13.03 26.42 -8.27
C ALA A 790 -13.51 25.38 -7.25
N THR A 791 -14.12 24.28 -7.71
CA THR A 791 -14.55 23.16 -6.86
C THR A 791 -13.36 22.44 -6.23
N ASN A 792 -12.28 22.21 -6.97
CA ASN A 792 -11.06 21.64 -6.40
C ASN A 792 -10.42 22.56 -5.34
N ALA A 793 -10.48 23.88 -5.56
CA ALA A 793 -10.02 24.82 -4.56
C ALA A 793 -10.93 24.83 -3.32
N LEU A 794 -12.24 24.77 -3.49
CA LEU A 794 -13.22 24.70 -2.39
C LEU A 794 -13.02 23.43 -1.54
N ASP A 795 -12.73 22.29 -2.15
CA ASP A 795 -12.43 21.03 -1.46
C ASP A 795 -11.28 21.20 -0.46
N ASN A 796 -10.17 21.76 -0.92
CA ASN A 796 -9.01 22.02 -0.07
C ASN A 796 -9.31 23.06 1.03
N ILE A 797 -10.05 24.13 0.70
CA ILE A 797 -10.44 25.17 1.67
C ILE A 797 -11.33 24.57 2.77
N CYS A 798 -12.32 23.76 2.41
CA CYS A 798 -13.19 23.09 3.39
C CYS A 798 -12.37 22.18 4.31
N SER A 799 -11.42 21.43 3.78
CA SER A 799 -10.54 20.55 4.55
C SER A 799 -9.71 21.35 5.57
N ILE A 800 -9.11 22.47 5.16
CA ILE A 800 -8.37 23.37 6.05
C ILE A 800 -9.29 23.90 7.15
N LYS A 801 -10.43 24.49 6.80
CA LYS A 801 -11.33 25.13 7.78
C LYS A 801 -11.95 24.16 8.76
N LEU A 802 -12.27 22.95 8.32
CA LEU A 802 -12.78 21.90 9.21
C LEU A 802 -11.68 21.38 10.14
N THR A 803 -10.45 21.29 9.69
CA THR A 803 -9.31 20.92 10.56
C THR A 803 -9.09 22.00 11.63
N GLU A 804 -9.00 23.26 11.24
CA GLU A 804 -8.84 24.38 12.17
C GLU A 804 -9.95 24.40 13.24
N THR A 805 -11.21 24.27 12.84
CA THR A 805 -12.34 24.41 13.78
C THR A 805 -12.57 23.15 14.59
N ILE A 806 -12.66 21.96 13.95
CA ILE A 806 -13.14 20.74 14.64
C ILE A 806 -11.99 20.04 15.36
N ARG A 807 -10.79 20.01 14.77
CA ARG A 807 -9.61 19.39 15.40
C ARG A 807 -8.90 20.35 16.33
N GLU A 808 -8.48 21.52 15.83
CA GLU A 808 -7.56 22.40 16.57
C GLU A 808 -8.26 23.24 17.63
N GLU A 809 -9.39 23.87 17.31
CA GLU A 809 -10.10 24.72 18.28
C GLU A 809 -10.96 23.90 19.26
N LEU A 810 -11.67 22.89 18.76
CA LEU A 810 -12.62 22.12 19.57
C LEU A 810 -12.02 20.85 20.17
N GLY A 811 -10.87 20.35 19.67
CA GLY A 811 -10.29 19.07 20.06
C GLY A 811 -11.27 17.90 19.90
N GLY A 812 -12.19 18.00 18.95
CA GLY A 812 -13.35 17.12 18.89
C GLY A 812 -13.17 15.88 18.03
N THR A 813 -12.13 15.84 17.23
CA THR A 813 -11.74 14.71 16.39
C THR A 813 -10.25 14.76 16.10
N TYR A 814 -9.67 13.60 15.84
CA TYR A 814 -8.27 13.54 15.38
C TYR A 814 -8.13 13.99 13.91
N SER A 815 -9.01 13.56 13.02
CA SER A 815 -8.91 13.85 11.59
C SER A 815 -10.30 14.04 10.96
N PRO A 816 -10.77 15.28 10.80
CA PRO A 816 -11.95 15.52 9.99
C PRO A 816 -11.59 15.34 8.51
N SER A 817 -12.41 14.63 7.78
CA SER A 817 -12.26 14.42 6.33
C SER A 817 -13.36 15.16 5.59
N PHE A 818 -12.97 15.93 4.58
CA PHE A 818 -13.87 16.51 3.61
C PHE A 818 -13.46 16.07 2.20
N SER A 819 -14.43 15.85 1.34
CA SER A 819 -14.19 15.57 -0.08
C SER A 819 -15.33 16.12 -0.93
N LEU A 820 -14.97 16.78 -2.02
CA LEU A 820 -15.91 17.28 -3.02
C LEU A 820 -15.54 16.72 -4.39
N SER A 821 -16.15 15.60 -4.73
CA SER A 821 -15.98 14.92 -6.01
C SER A 821 -17.01 15.36 -7.03
N TYR A 822 -16.70 15.19 -8.31
CA TYR A 822 -17.63 15.45 -9.41
C TYR A 822 -17.43 14.48 -10.55
N GLU A 823 -18.50 14.21 -11.27
CA GLU A 823 -18.53 13.40 -12.48
C GLU A 823 -19.34 14.08 -13.58
N LYS A 824 -19.05 13.77 -14.84
CA LYS A 824 -19.77 14.30 -16.01
C LYS A 824 -20.81 13.32 -16.51
N TYR A 825 -20.56 12.05 -16.38
CA TYR A 825 -21.35 10.96 -16.91
C TYR A 825 -21.66 9.90 -15.85
N PRO A 826 -22.83 9.23 -15.95
CA PRO A 826 -23.90 9.41 -16.94
C PRO A 826 -24.67 10.71 -16.80
N GLN A 827 -24.69 11.31 -15.59
CA GLN A 827 -25.27 12.63 -15.27
C GLN A 827 -24.20 13.50 -14.62
N ALA A 828 -24.19 14.78 -14.97
CA ALA A 828 -23.23 15.70 -14.36
C ALA A 828 -23.64 16.00 -12.91
N LYS A 829 -22.87 15.49 -11.95
CA LYS A 829 -23.12 15.57 -10.51
C LYS A 829 -21.88 15.96 -9.74
N SER A 830 -22.08 16.61 -8.60
CA SER A 830 -21.07 16.75 -7.53
C SER A 830 -21.58 16.10 -6.26
N THR A 831 -20.66 15.46 -5.54
CA THR A 831 -20.92 14.87 -4.22
C THR A 831 -19.93 15.46 -3.23
N ALA A 832 -20.41 16.24 -2.27
CA ALA A 832 -19.63 16.71 -1.15
C ALA A 832 -19.91 15.84 0.08
N MET A 833 -18.87 15.43 0.77
CA MET A 833 -18.96 14.56 1.94
C MET A 833 -18.04 15.08 3.05
N CYS A 834 -18.59 15.20 4.25
CA CYS A 834 -17.82 15.36 5.48
C CYS A 834 -17.93 14.09 6.32
N TYR A 835 -16.80 13.60 6.84
CA TYR A 835 -16.74 12.41 7.70
C TYR A 835 -15.73 12.59 8.82
N TYR A 836 -16.06 12.15 10.03
CA TYR A 836 -15.13 12.04 11.15
C TYR A 836 -15.59 11.06 12.23
N THR A 837 -14.64 10.66 13.07
CA THR A 837 -14.88 9.93 14.32
C THR A 837 -14.77 10.92 15.49
N CYS A 838 -15.53 10.68 16.56
CA CYS A 838 -15.49 11.55 17.73
C CYS A 838 -16.08 10.84 18.97
N ASP A 839 -16.05 11.54 20.10
CA ASP A 839 -16.85 11.13 21.27
C ASP A 839 -18.35 11.07 20.89
N PRO A 840 -19.05 9.97 21.17
CA PRO A 840 -20.46 9.81 20.76
C PRO A 840 -21.40 10.84 21.41
N THR A 841 -20.99 11.50 22.49
CA THR A 841 -21.78 12.57 23.13
C THR A 841 -21.60 13.92 22.44
N THR A 842 -20.52 14.10 21.65
CA THR A 842 -20.21 15.36 20.98
C THR A 842 -20.65 15.40 19.51
N VAL A 843 -21.15 14.29 18.95
CA VAL A 843 -21.56 14.18 17.54
C VAL A 843 -22.39 15.37 17.07
N ASP A 844 -23.43 15.76 17.83
CA ASP A 844 -24.33 16.83 17.43
C ASP A 844 -23.69 18.22 17.56
N LYS A 845 -22.83 18.43 18.57
CA LYS A 845 -22.02 19.67 18.71
C LYS A 845 -21.07 19.85 17.51
N LEU A 846 -20.34 18.83 17.14
CA LEU A 846 -19.40 18.86 16.03
C LEU A 846 -20.12 18.97 14.68
N THR A 847 -21.29 18.34 14.53
CA THR A 847 -22.15 18.52 13.35
C THR A 847 -22.54 19.97 13.16
N ASN A 848 -22.97 20.65 14.24
CA ASN A 848 -23.34 22.07 14.17
C ASN A 848 -22.13 22.92 13.79
N ALA A 849 -20.96 22.68 14.40
CA ALA A 849 -19.73 23.37 14.03
C ALA A 849 -19.33 23.14 12.57
N THR A 850 -19.54 21.92 12.04
CA THR A 850 -19.35 21.63 10.61
C THR A 850 -20.25 22.52 9.75
N PHE A 851 -21.53 22.59 10.07
CA PHE A 851 -22.46 23.44 9.32
C PHE A 851 -22.11 24.94 9.43
N GLU A 852 -21.69 25.41 10.61
CA GLU A 852 -21.24 26.81 10.80
C GLU A 852 -20.06 27.16 9.90
N VAL A 853 -19.08 26.24 9.74
CA VAL A 853 -17.96 26.40 8.82
C VAL A 853 -18.44 26.49 7.37
N LEU A 854 -19.32 25.56 6.96
CA LEU A 854 -19.84 25.54 5.58
C LEU A 854 -20.71 26.78 5.30
N ASP A 855 -21.57 27.19 6.24
CA ASP A 855 -22.40 28.41 6.13
C ASP A 855 -21.57 29.67 5.99
N LYS A 856 -20.47 29.78 6.73
CA LYS A 856 -19.54 30.88 6.62
C LYS A 856 -18.90 30.95 5.23
N LEU A 857 -18.46 29.79 4.69
CA LEU A 857 -17.92 29.74 3.33
C LEU A 857 -18.97 30.10 2.27
N ILE A 858 -20.22 29.71 2.46
CA ILE A 858 -21.34 30.08 1.58
C ILE A 858 -21.62 31.60 1.65
N ALA A 859 -21.63 32.16 2.86
CA ALA A 859 -21.99 33.54 3.08
C ALA A 859 -20.89 34.54 2.73
N GLU A 860 -19.64 34.22 3.09
CA GLU A 860 -18.49 35.13 3.05
C GLU A 860 -17.42 34.71 2.03
N GLY A 861 -17.34 33.43 1.70
CA GLY A 861 -16.21 32.85 0.98
C GLY A 861 -15.02 32.63 1.90
N PRO A 862 -13.87 32.12 1.36
CA PRO A 862 -12.64 31.97 2.12
C PRO A 862 -11.96 33.33 2.41
N THR A 863 -11.02 33.33 3.35
CA THR A 863 -10.11 34.49 3.48
C THR A 863 -9.13 34.53 2.29
N ALA A 864 -8.52 35.70 2.05
CA ALA A 864 -7.49 35.83 1.02
C ALA A 864 -6.30 34.89 1.32
N THR A 865 -5.95 34.75 2.59
CA THR A 865 -4.85 33.84 3.03
C THR A 865 -5.18 32.38 2.73
N ASP A 866 -6.40 31.91 2.99
CA ASP A 866 -6.81 30.53 2.69
C ASP A 866 -6.77 30.25 1.18
N LEU A 867 -7.25 31.21 0.37
CA LEU A 867 -7.22 31.07 -1.08
C LEU A 867 -5.79 31.04 -1.62
N ASP A 868 -4.91 31.90 -1.10
CA ASP A 868 -3.50 31.92 -1.52
C ASP A 868 -2.77 30.62 -1.16
N LYS A 869 -2.96 30.10 0.06
CA LYS A 869 -2.46 28.78 0.49
C LYS A 869 -2.88 27.69 -0.51
N VAL A 870 -4.16 27.64 -0.86
CA VAL A 870 -4.70 26.59 -1.75
C VAL A 870 -4.21 26.75 -3.19
N LYS A 871 -4.04 27.98 -3.69
CA LYS A 871 -3.45 28.22 -5.02
C LYS A 871 -2.04 27.64 -5.11
N GLU A 872 -1.17 27.94 -4.14
CA GLU A 872 0.18 27.41 -4.10
C GLU A 872 0.18 25.88 -4.00
N GLN A 873 -0.66 25.31 -3.16
CA GLN A 873 -0.82 23.86 -3.01
C GLN A 873 -1.23 23.19 -4.32
N LEU A 874 -2.24 23.70 -5.04
CA LEU A 874 -2.71 23.13 -6.30
C LEU A 874 -1.63 23.15 -7.40
N ILE A 875 -0.86 24.24 -7.49
CA ILE A 875 0.22 24.39 -8.47
C ILE A 875 1.37 23.42 -8.14
N LEU A 876 1.73 23.37 -6.86
CA LEU A 876 2.81 22.52 -6.37
C LEU A 876 2.52 21.03 -6.59
N GLU A 877 1.30 20.62 -6.26
CA GLU A 877 0.83 19.25 -6.48
C GLU A 877 0.83 18.90 -7.98
N ARG A 878 0.34 19.79 -8.82
CA ARG A 878 0.31 19.61 -10.28
C ARG A 878 1.72 19.36 -10.82
N LYS A 879 2.69 20.20 -10.42
CA LYS A 879 4.10 20.10 -10.81
C LYS A 879 4.67 18.72 -10.46
N GLY A 880 4.44 18.24 -9.22
CA GLY A 880 4.93 16.93 -8.79
C GLY A 880 4.26 15.75 -9.50
N ARG A 881 2.95 15.85 -9.79
CA ARG A 881 2.21 14.80 -10.51
C ARG A 881 2.65 14.66 -11.96
N MET A 882 3.05 15.74 -12.63
CA MET A 882 3.48 15.72 -14.03
C MET A 882 4.78 14.92 -14.26
N GLU A 883 5.53 14.61 -13.22
CA GLU A 883 6.72 13.74 -13.28
C GLU A 883 6.39 12.23 -13.15
N LYS A 884 5.11 11.84 -13.19
CA LYS A 884 4.66 10.46 -13.01
C LYS A 884 3.90 9.94 -14.23
N ASN A 885 4.19 8.69 -14.64
CA ASN A 885 3.50 8.03 -15.77
C ASN A 885 1.98 7.99 -15.57
N GLY A 886 1.53 7.70 -14.34
CA GLY A 886 0.11 7.62 -14.01
C GLY A 886 -0.66 8.92 -14.23
N TYR A 887 -0.01 10.07 -14.02
CA TYR A 887 -0.61 11.37 -14.32
C TYR A 887 -0.95 11.51 -15.81
N TRP A 888 0.00 11.23 -16.68
CA TRP A 888 -0.18 11.35 -18.12
C TRP A 888 -1.19 10.34 -18.67
N LEU A 889 -1.14 9.11 -18.15
CA LEU A 889 -2.16 8.11 -18.48
C LEU A 889 -3.55 8.62 -18.11
N GLY A 890 -3.74 9.11 -16.89
CA GLY A 890 -5.02 9.65 -16.42
C GLY A 890 -5.48 10.89 -17.21
N GLN A 891 -4.56 11.79 -17.59
CA GLN A 891 -4.90 12.96 -18.40
C GLN A 891 -5.36 12.58 -19.82
N ILE A 892 -4.69 11.64 -20.47
CA ILE A 892 -5.05 11.16 -21.80
C ILE A 892 -6.41 10.49 -21.77
N ILE A 893 -6.63 9.54 -20.85
CA ILE A 893 -7.90 8.82 -20.68
C ILE A 893 -9.02 9.81 -20.34
N GLY A 894 -8.83 10.66 -19.34
CA GLY A 894 -9.84 11.61 -18.88
C GLY A 894 -10.21 12.63 -19.95
N SER A 895 -9.25 13.16 -20.72
CA SER A 895 -9.52 14.10 -21.80
C SER A 895 -10.35 13.46 -22.92
N ARG A 896 -10.10 12.18 -23.23
CA ARG A 896 -10.87 11.42 -24.23
C ARG A 896 -12.28 11.10 -23.74
N PHE A 897 -12.42 10.64 -22.52
CA PHE A 897 -13.70 10.25 -21.96
C PHE A 897 -14.61 11.44 -21.70
N TYR A 898 -14.08 12.46 -21.03
CA TYR A 898 -14.86 13.65 -20.65
C TYR A 898 -14.87 14.75 -21.70
N GLY A 899 -13.98 14.71 -22.70
CA GLY A 899 -13.89 15.69 -23.77
C GLY A 899 -13.40 17.06 -23.30
N TYR A 900 -12.47 17.11 -22.35
CA TYR A 900 -11.82 18.34 -21.95
C TYR A 900 -10.44 18.49 -22.59
N GLU A 901 -9.99 19.73 -22.75
CA GLU A 901 -8.62 20.00 -23.22
C GLU A 901 -7.62 19.85 -22.06
N MET A 902 -6.54 19.14 -22.33
CA MET A 902 -5.41 19.03 -21.40
C MET A 902 -4.71 20.40 -21.31
N GLN A 903 -4.16 20.72 -20.14
CA GLN A 903 -3.46 21.98 -19.87
C GLN A 903 -1.99 21.75 -19.57
N THR A 904 -1.12 22.64 -20.05
CA THR A 904 0.26 22.72 -19.60
C THR A 904 0.32 23.21 -18.16
N LEU A 905 1.50 23.15 -17.52
CA LEU A 905 1.66 23.69 -16.17
C LEU A 905 1.39 25.19 -16.13
N GLU A 906 1.86 25.93 -17.14
CA GLU A 906 1.66 27.36 -17.25
C GLU A 906 0.20 27.72 -17.41
N GLU A 907 -0.53 27.04 -18.29
CA GLU A 907 -1.98 27.25 -18.50
C GLU A 907 -2.76 26.93 -17.22
N TYR A 908 -2.41 25.84 -16.54
CA TYR A 908 -3.05 25.48 -15.27
C TYR A 908 -2.74 26.49 -14.18
N SER A 909 -1.49 26.88 -14.01
CA SER A 909 -1.07 27.86 -13.00
C SER A 909 -1.72 29.22 -13.24
N ALA A 910 -1.83 29.66 -14.50
CA ALA A 910 -2.54 30.87 -14.84
C ALA A 910 -4.04 30.80 -14.46
N ALA A 911 -4.68 29.66 -14.72
CA ALA A 911 -6.09 29.45 -14.35
C ALA A 911 -6.29 29.41 -12.82
N VAL A 912 -5.40 28.74 -12.08
CA VAL A 912 -5.42 28.71 -10.61
C VAL A 912 -5.21 30.11 -10.03
N ASN A 913 -4.23 30.86 -10.53
CA ASN A 913 -3.96 32.22 -10.05
C ASN A 913 -5.08 33.20 -10.33
N ALA A 914 -5.90 32.97 -11.36
CA ALA A 914 -7.06 33.75 -11.70
C ALA A 914 -8.27 33.52 -10.78
N LEU A 915 -8.29 32.46 -9.97
CA LEU A 915 -9.40 32.21 -9.03
C LEU A 915 -9.54 33.36 -8.03
N THR A 916 -10.78 33.73 -7.75
CA THR A 916 -11.15 34.78 -6.81
C THR A 916 -11.95 34.23 -5.62
N ILE A 917 -12.05 35.00 -4.55
CA ILE A 917 -12.91 34.66 -3.40
C ILE A 917 -14.36 34.48 -3.86
N GLU A 918 -14.83 35.32 -4.77
CA GLU A 918 -16.18 35.28 -5.35
C GLU A 918 -16.42 33.96 -6.11
N ASP A 919 -15.42 33.43 -6.84
CA ASP A 919 -15.56 32.16 -7.54
C ASP A 919 -15.77 31.02 -6.54
N ILE A 920 -14.96 31.00 -5.46
CA ILE A 920 -15.08 29.97 -4.42
C ILE A 920 -16.40 30.09 -3.67
N LYS A 921 -16.80 31.33 -3.31
CA LYS A 921 -18.09 31.60 -2.69
C LYS A 921 -19.25 31.14 -3.57
N ALA A 922 -19.17 31.38 -4.87
CA ALA A 922 -20.22 31.00 -5.83
C ALA A 922 -20.37 29.47 -5.90
N VAL A 923 -19.26 28.70 -5.96
CA VAL A 923 -19.31 27.23 -5.97
C VAL A 923 -19.71 26.65 -4.61
N ALA A 924 -19.31 27.26 -3.48
CA ALA A 924 -19.81 26.91 -2.15
C ALA A 924 -21.34 27.04 -2.07
N ALA A 925 -21.88 28.18 -2.53
CA ALA A 925 -23.32 28.41 -2.57
C ALA A 925 -24.09 27.48 -3.52
N LYS A 926 -23.41 26.89 -4.54
CA LYS A 926 -24.02 25.90 -5.45
C LYS A 926 -24.01 24.51 -4.85
N TYR A 927 -22.90 24.06 -4.23
CA TYR A 927 -22.64 22.65 -3.96
C TYR A 927 -22.67 22.27 -2.48
N LEU A 928 -22.73 23.23 -1.55
CA LEU A 928 -22.81 22.99 -0.10
C LEU A 928 -24.13 23.43 0.52
N LYS A 929 -25.19 23.56 -0.28
CA LYS A 929 -26.50 24.01 0.20
C LYS A 929 -27.12 23.05 1.20
N HIS A 930 -27.75 23.59 2.22
CA HIS A 930 -28.44 22.83 3.28
C HIS A 930 -29.93 22.56 3.01
N ASP A 931 -30.40 22.78 1.77
CA ASP A 931 -31.80 22.51 1.39
C ASP A 931 -32.09 21.01 1.15
N GLY A 932 -31.05 20.22 1.04
CA GLY A 932 -31.10 18.77 0.93
C GLY A 932 -29.76 18.11 1.22
N TYR A 933 -29.71 17.21 2.20
CA TYR A 933 -28.53 16.42 2.53
C TYR A 933 -28.90 15.10 3.23
N VAL A 934 -27.96 14.18 3.24
CA VAL A 934 -28.05 12.95 4.05
C VAL A 934 -27.01 13.04 5.16
N ARG A 935 -27.47 13.09 6.40
CA ARG A 935 -26.64 12.94 7.59
C ARG A 935 -26.89 11.55 8.18
N VAL A 936 -25.81 10.81 8.41
CA VAL A 936 -25.88 9.56 9.19
C VAL A 936 -24.86 9.62 10.31
N SER A 937 -25.30 9.30 11.51
CA SER A 937 -24.41 9.13 12.66
C SER A 937 -24.42 7.71 13.19
N MET A 938 -23.33 7.28 13.80
CA MET A 938 -23.26 6.04 14.58
C MET A 938 -22.91 6.37 16.03
N LYS A 939 -23.61 5.73 16.94
CA LYS A 939 -23.37 5.80 18.40
C LYS A 939 -23.29 4.37 18.96
N PRO A 940 -22.59 4.15 20.07
CA PRO A 940 -22.53 2.82 20.71
C PRO A 940 -23.93 2.25 20.99
N GLU A 941 -24.06 0.93 20.97
CA GLU A 941 -25.34 0.26 21.24
C GLU A 941 -25.90 0.58 22.64
N SER A 942 -24.99 0.81 23.60
CA SER A 942 -25.34 1.23 24.96
C SER A 942 -26.09 2.57 25.05
N MET A 943 -25.93 3.45 24.06
CA MET A 943 -26.60 4.76 24.00
C MET A 943 -27.98 4.71 23.30
N LYS A 944 -28.40 3.54 22.86
CA LYS A 944 -29.71 3.37 22.24
C LYS A 944 -30.81 3.77 23.18
N PRO A 945 -31.73 4.68 22.82
CA PRO A 945 -32.86 5.05 23.65
C PRO A 945 -33.69 3.83 24.02
N ALA A 946 -34.12 3.73 25.27
CA ALA A 946 -35.07 2.73 25.67
C ALA A 946 -36.37 2.91 24.86
N LYS A 947 -36.89 1.81 24.30
CA LYS A 947 -38.15 1.84 23.55
C LYS A 947 -39.36 2.17 24.48
#